data_a18296d4136db870aae27a11b420847d
#
_entry.id   a18296d4136db870aae27a11b420847d
#
_cell.length_a   1.000
_cell.length_b   1.000
_cell.length_c   1.000
_cell.angle_alpha   90.00
_cell.angle_beta   90.00
_cell.angle_gamma   90.00
#
_symmetry.space_group_name_H-M   'P 1'
#
loop_
_entity.id
_entity.type
_entity.pdbx_description
1 polymer ?
#
loop_
_entity_poly.entity_id
_entity_poly.type
_entity_poly.pdbx_seq_one_letter_code
_entity_poly.pdbx_strand_id
1 'polypeptide(L)'
;MPFVGITALAVAGDASLARHISGTKSQTSLSNYATLALAGGAGSTYLLGKVTRNDHLRETGFLAGEAALNGALITFALQSAALRQRPYAGNGSGQFFTRGNSFPSQHAAFAWSVASIAAHEYPGPMTKLIAYGLATSISVTRVTGKQHFPSDVLVGSALGWYLGRQIYRAHHNSELGGESWGEVRESDEGEPEKKLRLPGKMGSAFLPLDSWVYRGVERLAAFGYIDRTFLGMKPWTRMECAQLLEQADEIFAEPGDARQEIVDLYRRLQAEFAYEIDLLNGTRDRNRVVALDSIYTRGLSISGPVLTDSYHLGQTLDDDFGRPFRRGTNVQAGGSFHASLGPAAVSFRAEFQHAPWAPPLSEPVRNFIAMRDDVPVPPAVPFPALNRVRLLDVYVAINVREGWQLSFGSQSHSWGPGPGSSLLWSNNIEPIPMLRLSQSASILPGILKVLGPARLESFIGRLEGHAYIPHPYIYGNKINFRPLPGLEIGFGRTVTIGGKGGTPLTTKNFVLSFFGQTSPQLDSVPGDSHSNFDWSFRVPKTRNYLVFYGELYADDDFVPFQNPPKNPFRPGIYLTRFPWLPKLDLHMEAASTQSSSAKLNFWNSTYRDGYTSNGNLIGNTVGRMGQTIQCWLNYWISSRNTIEFSIRHNMVSHDFIPGGAAWQDYTLRHDLESRSGVYLRSQLHFEHISSYSILFSSPQSNLTAAVEVGFVRLHSRR
;
A
#
# COMPACT_ATOMS: atom_id res chain seq x y z
N MET A 1 -6.33 -35.51 -18.13
CA MET A 1 -7.32 -35.53 -19.23
C MET A 1 -8.77 -35.72 -18.78
N PRO A 2 -9.19 -36.67 -17.89
CA PRO A 2 -10.61 -36.83 -17.54
C PRO A 2 -11.26 -35.61 -16.90
N PHE A 3 -10.55 -34.92 -15.99
CA PHE A 3 -11.07 -33.72 -15.29
C PHE A 3 -11.41 -32.58 -16.25
N VAL A 4 -10.56 -32.33 -17.24
CA VAL A 4 -10.79 -31.30 -18.24
C VAL A 4 -12.04 -31.60 -19.07
N GLY A 5 -12.24 -32.87 -19.47
CA GLY A 5 -13.44 -33.31 -20.19
C GLY A 5 -14.71 -33.17 -19.36
N ILE A 6 -14.70 -33.53 -18.08
CA ILE A 6 -15.84 -33.39 -17.17
C ILE A 6 -16.15 -31.88 -16.97
N THR A 7 -15.13 -31.05 -16.81
CA THR A 7 -15.31 -29.60 -16.66
C THR A 7 -15.92 -28.98 -17.92
N ALA A 8 -15.46 -29.36 -19.11
CA ALA A 8 -16.01 -28.90 -20.38
C ALA A 8 -17.49 -29.29 -20.57
N LEU A 9 -17.86 -30.52 -20.23
CA LEU A 9 -19.24 -30.98 -20.23
C LEU A 9 -20.10 -30.23 -19.19
N ALA A 10 -19.58 -29.98 -18.01
CA ALA A 10 -20.27 -29.20 -16.99
C ALA A 10 -20.51 -27.76 -17.46
N VAL A 11 -19.52 -27.10 -18.06
CA VAL A 11 -19.67 -25.73 -18.62
C VAL A 11 -20.73 -25.71 -19.72
N ALA A 12 -20.79 -26.72 -20.59
CA ALA A 12 -21.81 -26.81 -21.63
C ALA A 12 -23.24 -26.96 -21.07
N GLY A 13 -23.38 -27.62 -19.92
CA GLY A 13 -24.67 -27.83 -19.23
C GLY A 13 -25.10 -26.70 -18.31
N ASP A 14 -24.21 -25.79 -17.93
CA ASP A 14 -24.40 -24.79 -16.87
C ASP A 14 -25.62 -23.90 -17.05
N ALA A 15 -25.79 -23.32 -18.24
CA ALA A 15 -26.91 -22.40 -18.52
C ALA A 15 -28.27 -23.12 -18.48
N SER A 16 -28.32 -24.38 -18.86
CA SER A 16 -29.55 -25.20 -18.79
C SER A 16 -29.89 -25.52 -17.34
N LEU A 17 -28.93 -25.98 -16.55
CA LEU A 17 -29.11 -26.31 -15.14
C LEU A 17 -29.49 -25.07 -14.30
N ALA A 18 -28.82 -23.95 -14.52
CA ALA A 18 -29.05 -22.71 -13.78
C ALA A 18 -30.48 -22.13 -14.00
N ARG A 19 -31.11 -22.39 -15.13
CA ARG A 19 -32.51 -21.98 -15.41
C ARG A 19 -33.52 -22.74 -14.57
N HIS A 20 -33.26 -24.00 -14.22
CA HIS A 20 -34.17 -24.85 -13.46
C HIS A 20 -34.03 -24.67 -11.93
N ILE A 21 -33.03 -23.95 -11.46
CA ILE A 21 -32.79 -23.73 -10.03
C ILE A 21 -33.47 -22.42 -9.61
N SER A 22 -34.33 -22.48 -8.57
CA SER A 22 -34.92 -21.31 -7.92
C SER A 22 -33.97 -20.83 -6.82
N GLY A 23 -33.24 -19.71 -7.05
CA GLY A 23 -32.33 -19.15 -6.06
C GLY A 23 -33.07 -18.41 -4.94
N THR A 24 -32.60 -18.54 -3.69
CA THR A 24 -33.09 -17.78 -2.54
C THR A 24 -31.97 -17.00 -1.85
N LYS A 25 -32.27 -15.76 -1.37
CA LYS A 25 -31.31 -14.95 -0.61
C LYS A 25 -30.84 -15.67 0.67
N SER A 26 -31.70 -16.49 1.27
CA SER A 26 -31.38 -17.30 2.45
C SER A 26 -30.22 -18.28 2.21
N GLN A 27 -30.18 -18.96 1.06
CA GLN A 27 -29.11 -19.93 0.71
C GLN A 27 -27.76 -19.23 0.50
N THR A 28 -27.75 -18.05 -0.09
CA THR A 28 -26.53 -17.24 -0.22
C THR A 28 -25.99 -16.81 1.13
N SER A 29 -26.86 -16.33 2.02
CA SER A 29 -26.47 -15.96 3.39
C SER A 29 -25.94 -17.13 4.18
N LEU A 30 -26.57 -18.30 4.08
CA LEU A 30 -26.13 -19.54 4.75
C LEU A 30 -24.72 -19.93 4.33
N SER A 31 -24.39 -19.91 3.03
CA SER A 31 -23.05 -20.25 2.54
C SER A 31 -21.98 -19.25 2.99
N ASN A 32 -22.30 -17.95 3.05
CA ASN A 32 -21.39 -16.92 3.54
C ASN A 32 -21.08 -17.11 5.03
N TYR A 33 -22.11 -17.36 5.86
CA TYR A 33 -21.91 -17.64 7.29
C TYR A 33 -21.14 -18.94 7.53
N ALA A 34 -21.43 -19.99 6.76
CA ALA A 34 -20.70 -21.26 6.87
C ALA A 34 -19.21 -21.11 6.50
N THR A 35 -18.91 -20.31 5.48
CA THR A 35 -17.51 -20.02 5.11
C THR A 35 -16.80 -19.22 6.19
N LEU A 36 -17.48 -18.22 6.78
CA LEU A 36 -16.95 -17.45 7.90
C LEU A 36 -16.73 -18.32 9.14
N ALA A 37 -17.66 -19.25 9.41
CA ALA A 37 -17.53 -20.21 10.51
C ALA A 37 -16.33 -21.15 10.31
N LEU A 38 -16.05 -21.58 9.08
CA LEU A 38 -14.84 -22.39 8.78
C LEU A 38 -13.56 -21.59 8.98
N ALA A 39 -13.52 -20.33 8.54
CA ALA A 39 -12.39 -19.43 8.77
C ALA A 39 -12.13 -19.19 10.26
N GLY A 40 -13.21 -18.88 11.00
CA GLY A 40 -13.17 -18.74 12.46
C GLY A 40 -12.78 -20.05 13.15
N GLY A 41 -13.26 -21.19 12.65
CA GLY A 41 -12.89 -22.53 13.11
C GLY A 41 -11.40 -22.81 12.98
N ALA A 42 -10.80 -22.54 11.84
CA ALA A 42 -9.35 -22.68 11.63
C ALA A 42 -8.55 -21.80 12.60
N GLY A 43 -8.91 -20.51 12.73
CA GLY A 43 -8.30 -19.60 13.69
C GLY A 43 -8.47 -20.03 15.14
N SER A 44 -9.67 -20.49 15.52
CA SER A 44 -9.95 -20.99 16.87
C SER A 44 -9.17 -22.27 17.18
N THR A 45 -9.04 -23.16 16.22
CA THR A 45 -8.23 -24.39 16.34
C THR A 45 -6.77 -24.06 16.61
N TYR A 46 -6.21 -23.09 15.88
CA TYR A 46 -4.85 -22.59 16.10
C TYR A 46 -4.68 -22.01 17.52
N LEU A 47 -5.61 -21.14 17.93
CA LEU A 47 -5.55 -20.48 19.26
C LEU A 47 -5.72 -21.49 20.40
N LEU A 48 -6.66 -22.42 20.26
CA LEU A 48 -6.85 -23.51 21.23
C LEU A 48 -5.59 -24.37 21.34
N GLY A 49 -4.99 -24.78 20.22
CA GLY A 49 -3.73 -25.50 20.22
C GLY A 49 -2.61 -24.76 20.95
N LYS A 50 -2.54 -23.44 20.78
CA LYS A 50 -1.57 -22.59 21.47
C LYS A 50 -1.84 -22.51 22.98
N VAL A 51 -3.10 -22.33 23.39
CA VAL A 51 -3.49 -22.24 24.82
C VAL A 51 -3.34 -23.57 25.53
N THR A 52 -3.76 -24.67 24.89
CA THR A 52 -3.71 -26.03 25.48
C THR A 52 -2.34 -26.68 25.33
N ARG A 53 -1.36 -26.01 24.66
CA ARG A 53 -0.05 -26.56 24.33
C ARG A 53 -0.14 -27.87 23.52
N ASN A 54 -1.16 -27.98 22.70
CA ASN A 54 -1.36 -29.11 21.79
C ASN A 54 -0.83 -28.73 20.40
N ASP A 55 0.35 -29.22 20.05
CA ASP A 55 1.05 -28.89 18.81
C ASP A 55 0.30 -29.38 17.58
N HIS A 56 -0.34 -30.57 17.64
CA HIS A 56 -1.15 -31.09 16.55
C HIS A 56 -2.34 -30.19 16.22
N LEU A 57 -3.07 -29.75 17.26
CA LEU A 57 -4.22 -28.87 17.07
C LEU A 57 -3.76 -27.49 16.53
N ARG A 58 -2.63 -26.96 17.04
CA ARG A 58 -2.04 -25.69 16.57
C ARG A 58 -1.66 -25.77 15.09
N GLU A 59 -0.99 -26.84 14.69
CA GLU A 59 -0.57 -27.05 13.30
C GLU A 59 -1.76 -27.27 12.37
N THR A 60 -2.72 -28.08 12.75
CA THR A 60 -3.98 -28.23 12.00
C THR A 60 -4.64 -26.88 11.69
N GLY A 61 -4.75 -26.02 12.71
CA GLY A 61 -5.32 -24.68 12.55
C GLY A 61 -4.48 -23.80 11.62
N PHE A 62 -3.15 -23.87 11.72
CA PHE A 62 -2.23 -23.14 10.85
C PHE A 62 -2.34 -23.60 9.40
N LEU A 63 -2.24 -24.92 9.15
CA LEU A 63 -2.33 -25.49 7.81
C LEU A 63 -3.70 -25.23 7.15
N ALA A 64 -4.78 -25.29 7.93
CA ALA A 64 -6.11 -24.97 7.44
C ALA A 64 -6.22 -23.50 7.01
N GLY A 65 -5.63 -22.59 7.79
CA GLY A 65 -5.56 -21.16 7.45
C GLY A 65 -4.71 -20.90 6.20
N GLU A 66 -3.54 -21.55 6.10
CA GLU A 66 -2.68 -21.46 4.93
C GLU A 66 -3.37 -21.97 3.67
N ALA A 67 -4.01 -23.14 3.75
CA ALA A 67 -4.72 -23.74 2.63
C ALA A 67 -5.90 -22.88 2.17
N ALA A 68 -6.64 -22.29 3.11
CA ALA A 68 -7.73 -21.39 2.83
C ALA A 68 -7.26 -20.11 2.11
N LEU A 69 -6.17 -19.50 2.59
CA LEU A 69 -5.58 -18.32 1.99
C LEU A 69 -5.09 -18.58 0.56
N ASN A 70 -4.33 -19.68 0.38
CA ASN A 70 -3.84 -20.07 -0.95
C ASN A 70 -5.00 -20.37 -1.91
N GLY A 71 -6.04 -21.06 -1.44
CA GLY A 71 -7.25 -21.29 -2.22
C GLY A 71 -7.94 -20.01 -2.64
N ALA A 72 -8.05 -19.03 -1.74
CA ALA A 72 -8.65 -17.72 -2.03
C ALA A 72 -7.83 -16.93 -3.05
N LEU A 73 -6.51 -16.88 -2.91
CA LEU A 73 -5.63 -16.13 -3.81
C LEU A 73 -5.61 -16.72 -5.22
N ILE A 74 -5.49 -18.04 -5.35
CA ILE A 74 -5.45 -18.70 -6.68
C ILE A 74 -6.80 -18.58 -7.37
N THR A 75 -7.90 -18.79 -6.65
CA THR A 75 -9.24 -18.60 -7.24
C THR A 75 -9.48 -17.16 -7.65
N PHE A 76 -9.01 -16.20 -6.88
CA PHE A 76 -9.07 -14.80 -7.23
C PHE A 76 -8.32 -14.50 -8.54
N ALA A 77 -7.09 -14.98 -8.69
CA ALA A 77 -6.31 -14.84 -9.92
C ALA A 77 -7.03 -15.45 -11.13
N LEU A 78 -7.60 -16.66 -10.96
CA LEU A 78 -8.37 -17.33 -12.01
C LEU A 78 -9.68 -16.59 -12.35
N GLN A 79 -10.38 -16.03 -11.35
CA GLN A 79 -11.57 -15.19 -11.57
C GLN A 79 -11.25 -13.95 -12.40
N SER A 80 -10.12 -13.30 -12.07
CA SER A 80 -9.63 -12.13 -12.79
C SER A 80 -9.22 -12.44 -14.24
N ALA A 81 -8.81 -13.66 -14.51
CA ALA A 81 -8.49 -14.13 -15.87
C ALA A 81 -9.73 -14.57 -16.65
N ALA A 82 -10.67 -15.25 -15.99
CA ALA A 82 -11.85 -15.85 -16.63
C ALA A 82 -12.98 -14.85 -16.89
N LEU A 83 -13.13 -13.84 -16.02
CA LEU A 83 -14.14 -12.77 -16.09
C LEU A 83 -15.56 -13.28 -16.42
N ARG A 84 -15.96 -14.42 -15.85
CA ARG A 84 -17.21 -15.11 -16.14
C ARG A 84 -18.39 -14.47 -15.42
N GLN A 85 -19.49 -14.22 -16.13
CA GLN A 85 -20.76 -13.76 -15.56
C GLN A 85 -21.36 -14.77 -14.58
N ARG A 86 -22.00 -14.28 -13.53
CA ARG A 86 -22.75 -15.12 -12.57
C ARG A 86 -24.12 -15.51 -13.09
N PRO A 87 -24.73 -16.63 -12.59
CA PRO A 87 -26.05 -17.08 -13.03
C PRO A 87 -27.17 -16.06 -12.87
N TYR A 88 -27.09 -15.15 -11.90
CA TYR A 88 -28.09 -14.11 -11.69
C TYR A 88 -27.88 -12.86 -12.57
N ALA A 89 -26.78 -12.73 -13.27
CA ALA A 89 -26.43 -11.56 -14.06
C ALA A 89 -26.80 -11.75 -15.55
N GLY A 90 -27.23 -10.69 -16.19
CA GLY A 90 -27.58 -10.69 -17.61
C GLY A 90 -28.68 -11.69 -17.95
N ASN A 91 -28.48 -12.47 -19.00
CA ASN A 91 -29.42 -13.53 -19.46
C ASN A 91 -29.16 -14.90 -18.79
N GLY A 92 -28.26 -14.98 -17.81
CA GLY A 92 -27.90 -16.22 -17.14
C GLY A 92 -27.10 -17.22 -18.00
N SER A 93 -26.51 -16.78 -19.12
CA SER A 93 -25.75 -17.65 -20.03
C SER A 93 -24.34 -17.99 -19.50
N GLY A 94 -23.81 -17.24 -18.52
CA GLY A 94 -22.50 -17.47 -17.93
C GLY A 94 -21.33 -17.29 -18.90
N GLN A 95 -21.39 -16.26 -19.73
CA GLN A 95 -20.35 -15.95 -20.70
C GLN A 95 -19.02 -15.63 -20.01
N PHE A 96 -17.92 -16.14 -20.57
CA PHE A 96 -16.55 -15.80 -20.16
C PHE A 96 -16.11 -14.47 -20.78
N PHE A 97 -15.13 -13.82 -20.15
CA PHE A 97 -14.53 -12.55 -20.58
C PHE A 97 -15.53 -11.38 -20.69
N THR A 98 -16.55 -11.38 -19.82
CA THR A 98 -17.67 -10.41 -19.84
C THR A 98 -17.84 -9.64 -18.52
N ARG A 99 -16.76 -9.41 -17.77
CA ARG A 99 -16.72 -8.63 -16.52
C ARG A 99 -17.45 -9.29 -15.34
N GLY A 100 -17.35 -10.60 -15.19
CA GLY A 100 -17.90 -11.32 -14.05
C GLY A 100 -16.81 -11.96 -13.21
N ASN A 101 -17.14 -12.45 -12.03
CA ASN A 101 -16.24 -13.14 -11.11
C ASN A 101 -16.83 -14.50 -10.66
N SER A 102 -17.49 -15.21 -11.57
CA SER A 102 -18.14 -16.49 -11.25
C SER A 102 -17.17 -17.67 -11.22
N PHE A 103 -16.19 -17.73 -12.10
CA PHE A 103 -15.34 -18.92 -12.28
C PHE A 103 -13.91 -18.71 -11.85
N PRO A 104 -13.34 -19.61 -11.03
CA PRO A 104 -14.00 -20.66 -10.25
C PRO A 104 -14.62 -20.13 -8.95
N SER A 105 -15.42 -20.97 -8.24
CA SER A 105 -16.05 -20.59 -6.99
C SER A 105 -15.04 -20.50 -5.84
N GLN A 106 -14.80 -19.29 -5.33
CA GLN A 106 -13.89 -19.05 -4.20
C GLN A 106 -14.38 -19.68 -2.90
N HIS A 107 -15.68 -19.64 -2.61
CA HIS A 107 -16.24 -20.28 -1.41
C HIS A 107 -16.07 -21.79 -1.43
N ALA A 108 -16.24 -22.42 -2.60
CA ALA A 108 -16.00 -23.85 -2.75
C ALA A 108 -14.51 -24.18 -2.55
N ALA A 109 -13.62 -23.43 -3.18
CA ALA A 109 -12.18 -23.65 -3.03
C ALA A 109 -11.74 -23.49 -1.56
N PHE A 110 -12.21 -22.45 -0.89
CA PHE A 110 -11.94 -22.23 0.53
C PHE A 110 -12.43 -23.42 1.39
N ALA A 111 -13.70 -23.80 1.25
CA ALA A 111 -14.28 -24.86 2.07
C ALA A 111 -13.57 -26.22 1.86
N TRP A 112 -13.26 -26.58 0.61
CA TRP A 112 -12.60 -27.82 0.28
C TRP A 112 -11.11 -27.83 0.67
N SER A 113 -10.43 -26.69 0.70
CA SER A 113 -9.05 -26.60 1.18
C SER A 113 -8.96 -26.84 2.69
N VAL A 114 -9.83 -26.22 3.48
CA VAL A 114 -9.92 -26.45 4.93
C VAL A 114 -10.34 -27.90 5.24
N ALA A 115 -11.35 -28.42 4.53
CA ALA A 115 -11.81 -29.80 4.69
C ALA A 115 -10.74 -30.82 4.34
N SER A 116 -9.93 -30.55 3.33
CA SER A 116 -8.80 -31.41 2.93
C SER A 116 -7.74 -31.49 4.03
N ILE A 117 -7.36 -30.38 4.64
CA ILE A 117 -6.44 -30.36 5.79
C ILE A 117 -7.02 -31.18 6.94
N ALA A 118 -8.25 -30.89 7.38
CA ALA A 118 -8.89 -31.59 8.50
C ALA A 118 -8.97 -33.12 8.25
N ALA A 119 -9.28 -33.52 7.01
CA ALA A 119 -9.40 -34.93 6.63
C ALA A 119 -8.04 -35.64 6.55
N HIS A 120 -6.93 -34.95 6.34
CA HIS A 120 -5.58 -35.52 6.33
C HIS A 120 -4.97 -35.52 7.74
N GLU A 121 -5.17 -34.47 8.53
CA GLU A 121 -4.69 -34.38 9.92
C GLU A 121 -5.40 -35.41 10.84
N TYR A 122 -6.70 -35.62 10.59
CA TYR A 122 -7.52 -36.59 11.33
C TYR A 122 -8.16 -37.58 10.37
N PRO A 123 -7.43 -38.64 9.93
CA PRO A 123 -7.82 -39.49 8.80
C PRO A 123 -8.99 -40.44 9.07
N GLY A 124 -9.67 -40.32 10.21
CA GLY A 124 -10.83 -41.13 10.57
C GLY A 124 -12.02 -40.97 9.60
N PRO A 125 -12.84 -42.03 9.39
CA PRO A 125 -13.97 -41.96 8.46
C PRO A 125 -15.02 -40.92 8.84
N MET A 126 -15.26 -40.70 10.12
CA MET A 126 -16.20 -39.67 10.61
C MET A 126 -15.69 -38.26 10.32
N THR A 127 -14.41 -37.99 10.52
CA THR A 127 -13.83 -36.67 10.23
C THR A 127 -13.93 -36.36 8.73
N LYS A 128 -13.61 -37.34 7.88
CA LYS A 128 -13.75 -37.21 6.43
C LYS A 128 -15.19 -36.94 6.01
N LEU A 129 -16.15 -37.67 6.60
CA LEU A 129 -17.58 -37.48 6.32
C LEU A 129 -18.04 -36.10 6.70
N ILE A 130 -17.70 -35.63 7.90
CA ILE A 130 -18.08 -34.31 8.40
C ILE A 130 -17.39 -33.22 7.57
N ALA A 131 -16.07 -33.27 7.40
CA ALA A 131 -15.30 -32.25 6.69
C ALA A 131 -15.74 -32.08 5.24
N TYR A 132 -15.79 -33.19 4.47
CA TYR A 132 -16.24 -33.15 3.09
C TYR A 132 -17.74 -32.94 2.94
N GLY A 133 -18.55 -33.40 3.89
CA GLY A 133 -19.99 -33.13 3.93
C GLY A 133 -20.28 -31.63 4.08
N LEU A 134 -19.60 -30.94 4.99
CA LEU A 134 -19.70 -29.49 5.15
C LEU A 134 -19.24 -28.74 3.91
N ALA A 135 -18.09 -29.10 3.34
CA ALA A 135 -17.58 -28.48 2.11
C ALA A 135 -18.53 -28.67 0.92
N THR A 136 -19.14 -29.87 0.81
CA THR A 136 -20.15 -30.15 -0.20
C THR A 136 -21.40 -29.32 0.02
N SER A 137 -21.88 -29.18 1.25
CA SER A 137 -23.05 -28.37 1.59
C SER A 137 -22.84 -26.91 1.21
N ILE A 138 -21.68 -26.34 1.50
CA ILE A 138 -21.32 -24.98 1.07
C ILE A 138 -21.31 -24.90 -0.46
N SER A 139 -20.75 -25.87 -1.12
CA SER A 139 -20.68 -25.93 -2.59
C SER A 139 -22.07 -25.96 -3.22
N VAL A 140 -22.97 -26.80 -2.72
CA VAL A 140 -24.36 -26.91 -3.19
C VAL A 140 -25.13 -25.61 -2.97
N THR A 141 -24.98 -24.96 -1.80
CA THR A 141 -25.66 -23.69 -1.53
C THR A 141 -25.18 -22.53 -2.43
N ARG A 142 -23.99 -22.58 -3.01
CA ARG A 142 -23.52 -21.61 -4.02
C ARG A 142 -24.24 -21.79 -5.36
N VAL A 143 -24.55 -23.01 -5.75
CA VAL A 143 -25.30 -23.31 -6.96
C VAL A 143 -26.78 -22.99 -6.75
N THR A 144 -27.39 -23.50 -5.67
CA THR A 144 -28.82 -23.27 -5.37
C THR A 144 -29.13 -21.80 -5.05
N GLY A 145 -28.15 -21.02 -4.56
CA GLY A 145 -28.23 -19.58 -4.38
C GLY A 145 -28.00 -18.76 -5.65
N LYS A 146 -27.84 -19.40 -6.83
CA LYS A 146 -27.52 -18.74 -8.12
C LYS A 146 -26.28 -17.85 -8.11
N GLN A 147 -25.33 -18.10 -7.19
CA GLN A 147 -24.10 -17.33 -7.13
C GLN A 147 -23.05 -17.84 -8.10
N HIS A 148 -23.05 -19.16 -8.34
CA HIS A 148 -22.09 -19.86 -9.19
C HIS A 148 -22.78 -20.95 -10.00
N PHE A 149 -22.21 -21.24 -11.15
CA PHE A 149 -22.61 -22.41 -11.96
C PHE A 149 -22.03 -23.71 -11.35
N PRO A 150 -22.62 -24.87 -11.67
CA PRO A 150 -22.08 -26.14 -11.25
C PRO A 150 -20.61 -26.37 -11.62
N SER A 151 -20.18 -25.94 -12.81
CA SER A 151 -18.77 -26.02 -13.22
C SER A 151 -17.86 -25.13 -12.40
N ASP A 152 -18.30 -23.93 -11.98
CA ASP A 152 -17.51 -23.03 -11.13
C ASP A 152 -17.20 -23.67 -9.78
N VAL A 153 -18.21 -24.34 -9.24
CA VAL A 153 -18.13 -25.05 -7.95
C VAL A 153 -17.29 -26.31 -8.06
N LEU A 154 -17.46 -27.08 -9.14
CA LEU A 154 -16.66 -28.27 -9.38
C LEU A 154 -15.15 -27.94 -9.45
N VAL A 155 -14.79 -26.95 -10.24
CA VAL A 155 -13.38 -26.53 -10.38
C VAL A 155 -12.85 -25.92 -9.08
N GLY A 156 -13.64 -25.08 -8.40
CA GLY A 156 -13.28 -24.52 -7.10
C GLY A 156 -13.04 -25.61 -6.05
N SER A 157 -13.94 -26.60 -5.97
CA SER A 157 -13.83 -27.73 -5.03
C SER A 157 -12.59 -28.60 -5.29
N ALA A 158 -12.34 -28.94 -6.56
CA ALA A 158 -11.17 -29.73 -6.94
C ALA A 158 -9.86 -28.97 -6.64
N LEU A 159 -9.83 -27.70 -6.94
CA LEU A 159 -8.67 -26.84 -6.66
C LEU A 159 -8.41 -26.75 -5.15
N GLY A 160 -9.45 -26.50 -4.35
CA GLY A 160 -9.32 -26.42 -2.89
C GLY A 160 -8.83 -27.73 -2.28
N TRP A 161 -9.42 -28.85 -2.67
CA TRP A 161 -8.99 -30.19 -2.22
C TRP A 161 -7.53 -30.47 -2.57
N TYR A 162 -7.13 -30.17 -3.81
CA TYR A 162 -5.76 -30.36 -4.28
C TYR A 162 -4.76 -29.53 -3.50
N LEU A 163 -5.06 -28.24 -3.28
CA LEU A 163 -4.21 -27.32 -2.52
C LEU A 163 -4.04 -27.76 -1.07
N GLY A 164 -5.14 -28.11 -0.39
CA GLY A 164 -5.07 -28.63 0.97
C GLY A 164 -4.21 -29.88 1.07
N ARG A 165 -4.38 -30.82 0.14
CA ARG A 165 -3.55 -32.03 0.07
C ARG A 165 -2.06 -31.72 -0.18
N GLN A 166 -1.75 -30.76 -1.04
CA GLN A 166 -0.35 -30.40 -1.33
C GLN A 166 0.31 -29.71 -0.15
N ILE A 167 -0.41 -28.82 0.53
CA ILE A 167 0.07 -28.14 1.73
C ILE A 167 0.33 -29.16 2.85
N TYR A 168 -0.62 -30.06 3.10
CA TYR A 168 -0.43 -31.15 4.05
C TYR A 168 0.84 -31.96 3.74
N ARG A 169 1.01 -32.37 2.48
CA ARG A 169 2.20 -33.11 2.06
C ARG A 169 3.49 -32.32 2.19
N ALA A 170 3.49 -31.05 1.83
CA ALA A 170 4.68 -30.23 1.92
C ALA A 170 5.17 -30.06 3.37
N HIS A 171 4.26 -30.07 4.33
CA HIS A 171 4.60 -29.94 5.75
C HIS A 171 4.96 -31.30 6.42
N HIS A 172 4.53 -32.44 5.86
CA HIS A 172 4.74 -33.74 6.48
C HIS A 172 5.68 -34.67 5.68
N ASN A 173 6.25 -34.24 4.58
CA ASN A 173 7.21 -35.00 3.80
C ASN A 173 8.61 -34.41 3.95
N SER A 174 9.52 -35.18 4.55
CA SER A 174 10.93 -34.81 4.74
C SER A 174 11.68 -34.52 3.43
N GLU A 175 11.33 -35.20 2.32
CA GLU A 175 11.90 -34.93 1.00
C GLU A 175 11.50 -33.60 0.40
N LEU A 176 10.40 -33.00 0.90
CA LEU A 176 9.90 -31.68 0.49
C LEU A 176 10.23 -30.58 1.52
N GLY A 177 11.08 -30.90 2.51
CA GLY A 177 11.48 -29.99 3.57
C GLY A 177 10.49 -29.89 4.73
N GLY A 178 9.55 -30.82 4.84
CA GLY A 178 8.64 -30.96 5.98
C GLY A 178 9.29 -31.73 7.13
N GLU A 179 8.87 -31.41 8.36
CA GLU A 179 9.28 -32.13 9.57
C GLU A 179 8.21 -33.15 9.96
N SER A 180 8.65 -34.35 10.47
CA SER A 180 7.71 -35.34 11.01
C SER A 180 7.16 -34.88 12.36
N TRP A 181 5.92 -35.31 12.69
CA TRP A 181 5.28 -35.05 13.98
C TRP A 181 6.16 -35.46 15.15
N GLY A 182 6.43 -34.57 16.08
CA GLY A 182 7.01 -34.92 17.38
C GLY A 182 8.52 -35.12 17.43
N GLU A 183 9.26 -34.90 16.35
CA GLU A 183 10.71 -34.77 16.44
C GLU A 183 11.05 -33.39 17.07
N VAL A 184 11.07 -33.39 18.39
CA VAL A 184 11.82 -32.39 19.13
C VAL A 184 13.27 -32.61 18.71
N ARG A 185 13.89 -31.64 18.03
CA ARG A 185 15.34 -31.56 17.97
C ARG A 185 15.83 -31.64 19.41
N GLU A 186 16.42 -32.77 19.81
CA GLU A 186 17.29 -32.79 20.95
C GLU A 186 18.35 -31.72 20.68
N SER A 187 18.26 -30.62 21.39
CA SER A 187 19.32 -29.65 21.44
C SER A 187 20.53 -30.38 21.93
N ASP A 188 21.56 -30.54 21.08
CA ASP A 188 22.90 -30.90 21.53
C ASP A 188 23.22 -30.04 22.74
N GLU A 189 23.25 -30.66 23.92
CA GLU A 189 23.76 -30.06 25.14
C GLU A 189 25.31 -29.96 25.04
N GLY A 190 25.77 -29.09 24.19
CA GLY A 190 27.16 -28.78 23.98
C GLY A 190 27.37 -27.30 23.78
N GLU A 191 27.79 -26.63 24.88
CA GLU A 191 28.06 -25.21 25.08
C GLU A 191 26.84 -24.34 25.34
N PRO A 192 26.87 -23.40 26.31
CA PRO A 192 25.80 -22.44 26.50
C PRO A 192 25.71 -21.60 25.21
N GLU A 193 24.74 -21.97 24.32
CA GLU A 193 24.42 -21.16 23.17
C GLU A 193 24.30 -19.73 23.64
N LYS A 194 25.23 -18.86 23.21
CA LYS A 194 24.93 -17.45 23.07
C LYS A 194 23.61 -17.39 22.38
N LYS A 195 22.52 -17.13 23.11
CA LYS A 195 21.18 -16.95 22.53
C LYS A 195 21.35 -16.00 21.37
N LEU A 196 21.38 -16.54 20.14
CA LEU A 196 21.52 -15.74 18.93
C LEU A 196 20.35 -14.78 18.97
N ARG A 197 20.66 -13.53 19.26
CA ARG A 197 19.66 -12.47 19.30
C ARG A 197 19.28 -12.23 17.85
N LEU A 198 18.10 -12.70 17.48
CA LEU A 198 17.59 -12.55 16.12
C LEU A 198 17.30 -11.06 15.89
N PRO A 199 18.04 -10.38 14.99
CA PRO A 199 17.81 -8.96 14.69
C PRO A 199 16.36 -8.67 14.30
N GLY A 200 15.68 -9.62 13.67
CA GLY A 200 14.27 -9.54 13.33
C GLY A 200 13.31 -9.45 14.53
N LYS A 201 13.78 -9.62 15.77
CA LYS A 201 12.99 -9.41 16.99
C LYS A 201 13.24 -8.06 17.64
N MET A 202 14.12 -7.24 17.09
CA MET A 202 14.45 -5.91 17.62
C MET A 202 13.50 -4.86 17.07
N GLY A 203 12.96 -4.00 17.94
CA GLY A 203 12.14 -2.85 17.53
C GLY A 203 12.96 -1.84 16.76
N SER A 204 12.39 -1.27 15.72
CA SER A 204 13.06 -0.29 14.87
C SER A 204 12.11 0.83 14.46
N ALA A 205 12.57 2.07 14.51
CA ALA A 205 11.81 3.22 14.05
C ALA A 205 11.71 3.26 12.51
N PHE A 206 10.59 3.76 12.00
CA PHE A 206 10.44 4.04 10.57
C PHE A 206 11.20 5.30 10.18
N LEU A 207 11.72 5.33 8.96
CA LEU A 207 12.32 6.52 8.38
C LEU A 207 11.26 7.53 7.95
N PRO A 208 11.42 8.82 8.25
CA PRO A 208 10.55 9.86 7.73
C PRO A 208 10.50 9.85 6.18
N LEU A 209 9.33 10.09 5.58
CA LEU A 209 9.16 10.00 4.12
C LEU A 209 9.99 11.03 3.33
N ASP A 210 10.38 12.15 3.96
CA ASP A 210 11.25 13.18 3.39
C ASP A 210 12.76 12.91 3.58
N SER A 211 13.13 11.70 4.03
CA SER A 211 14.53 11.30 4.20
C SER A 211 15.26 11.14 2.85
N TRP A 212 16.48 11.65 2.78
CA TRP A 212 17.39 11.46 1.63
C TRP A 212 17.70 9.98 1.34
N VAL A 213 17.54 9.11 2.35
CA VAL A 213 17.80 7.67 2.27
C VAL A 213 17.00 7.00 1.16
N TYR A 214 15.72 7.39 0.98
CA TYR A 214 14.87 6.79 -0.07
C TYR A 214 15.47 6.96 -1.45
N ARG A 215 15.90 8.19 -1.82
CA ARG A 215 16.57 8.45 -3.10
C ARG A 215 17.90 7.71 -3.21
N GLY A 216 18.66 7.63 -2.11
CA GLY A 216 19.94 6.90 -2.07
C GLY A 216 19.76 5.41 -2.32
N VAL A 217 18.84 4.76 -1.62
CA VAL A 217 18.56 3.32 -1.77
C VAL A 217 17.93 3.02 -3.13
N GLU A 218 17.01 3.86 -3.62
CA GLU A 218 16.41 3.72 -4.96
C GLU A 218 17.48 3.74 -6.05
N ARG A 219 18.45 4.67 -5.96
CA ARG A 219 19.56 4.75 -6.89
C ARG A 219 20.44 3.49 -6.86
N LEU A 220 20.79 2.97 -5.67
CA LEU A 220 21.54 1.71 -5.53
C LEU A 220 20.74 0.51 -6.08
N ALA A 221 19.43 0.46 -5.83
CA ALA A 221 18.56 -0.58 -6.34
C ALA A 221 18.46 -0.54 -7.88
N ALA A 222 18.33 0.65 -8.45
CA ALA A 222 18.26 0.85 -9.89
C ALA A 222 19.57 0.44 -10.60
N PHE A 223 20.73 0.67 -9.98
CA PHE A 223 22.02 0.17 -10.45
C PHE A 223 22.22 -1.34 -10.25
N GLY A 224 21.33 -2.00 -9.48
CA GLY A 224 21.39 -3.43 -9.24
C GLY A 224 22.28 -3.87 -8.09
N TYR A 225 22.72 -2.94 -7.23
CA TYR A 225 23.48 -3.27 -6.02
C TYR A 225 22.58 -3.79 -4.89
N ILE A 226 21.29 -3.48 -4.94
CA ILE A 226 20.29 -3.94 -3.97
C ILE A 226 19.13 -4.57 -4.74
N ASP A 227 18.83 -5.83 -4.46
CA ASP A 227 17.75 -6.57 -5.17
C ASP A 227 16.48 -6.78 -4.36
N ARG A 228 16.50 -6.62 -3.04
CA ARG A 228 15.36 -6.95 -2.16
C ARG A 228 14.56 -5.74 -1.68
N THR A 229 14.70 -4.59 -2.32
CA THR A 229 13.98 -3.36 -1.99
C THR A 229 12.52 -3.44 -2.42
N PHE A 230 11.60 -2.95 -1.59
CA PHE A 230 10.20 -2.74 -1.94
C PHE A 230 9.95 -1.24 -2.10
N LEU A 231 10.14 -0.74 -3.33
CA LEU A 231 10.01 0.69 -3.66
C LEU A 231 8.56 1.17 -3.61
N GLY A 232 7.62 0.29 -3.87
CA GLY A 232 6.19 0.58 -3.88
C GLY A 232 5.55 0.65 -2.49
N MET A 233 6.31 0.53 -1.39
CA MET A 233 5.77 0.52 -0.03
C MET A 233 6.72 1.22 0.96
N LYS A 234 6.36 2.43 1.37
CA LYS A 234 7.10 3.28 2.33
C LYS A 234 6.21 3.60 3.53
N PRO A 235 6.76 3.84 4.74
CA PRO A 235 8.16 3.92 5.10
C PRO A 235 8.82 2.55 5.37
N TRP A 236 10.15 2.53 5.31
CA TRP A 236 10.97 1.41 5.75
C TRP A 236 11.45 1.64 7.19
N THR A 237 11.70 0.56 7.93
CA THR A 237 12.36 0.67 9.22
C THR A 237 13.87 0.88 9.03
N ARG A 238 14.55 1.47 10.01
CA ARG A 238 16.01 1.61 10.00
C ARG A 238 16.70 0.24 9.90
N MET A 239 16.17 -0.78 10.58
CA MET A 239 16.68 -2.15 10.51
C MET A 239 16.52 -2.76 9.12
N GLU A 240 15.37 -2.55 8.44
CA GLU A 240 15.20 -2.96 7.04
C GLU A 240 16.24 -2.32 6.12
N CYS A 241 16.54 -1.04 6.31
CA CYS A 241 17.57 -0.36 5.52
C CYS A 241 18.96 -0.93 5.75
N ALA A 242 19.33 -1.25 7.00
CA ALA A 242 20.59 -1.92 7.31
C ALA A 242 20.69 -3.29 6.62
N GLN A 243 19.63 -4.10 6.68
CA GLN A 243 19.55 -5.40 5.98
C GLN A 243 19.65 -5.28 4.46
N LEU A 244 19.13 -4.20 3.88
CA LEU A 244 19.29 -3.93 2.44
C LEU A 244 20.74 -3.62 2.08
N LEU A 245 21.48 -2.95 2.95
CA LEU A 245 22.89 -2.62 2.73
C LEU A 245 23.81 -3.84 2.83
N GLU A 246 23.50 -4.82 3.70
CA GLU A 246 24.25 -6.09 3.76
C GLU A 246 24.30 -6.81 2.40
N GLN A 247 23.24 -6.72 1.60
CA GLN A 247 23.23 -7.32 0.26
C GLN A 247 24.22 -6.66 -0.70
N ALA A 248 24.50 -5.38 -0.49
CA ALA A 248 25.44 -4.64 -1.30
C ALA A 248 26.89 -4.82 -0.82
N ASP A 249 27.12 -5.25 0.43
CA ASP A 249 28.45 -5.45 1.02
C ASP A 249 29.30 -6.42 0.19
N GLU A 250 28.73 -7.55 -0.22
CA GLU A 250 29.42 -8.56 -1.04
C GLU A 250 29.88 -7.98 -2.38
N ILE A 251 29.05 -7.13 -3.01
CA ILE A 251 29.35 -6.53 -4.31
C ILE A 251 30.42 -5.45 -4.20
N PHE A 252 30.39 -4.66 -3.12
CA PHE A 252 31.37 -3.59 -2.89
C PHE A 252 32.68 -4.08 -2.26
N ALA A 253 32.73 -5.31 -1.72
CA ALA A 253 33.94 -5.94 -1.21
C ALA A 253 34.91 -6.37 -2.31
N GLU A 254 34.39 -6.71 -3.51
CA GLU A 254 35.21 -7.03 -4.65
C GLU A 254 35.69 -5.74 -5.36
N PRO A 255 36.97 -5.66 -5.77
CA PRO A 255 37.46 -4.54 -6.57
C PRO A 255 36.82 -4.60 -7.97
N GLY A 256 35.67 -3.99 -8.10
CA GLY A 256 34.91 -3.92 -9.32
C GLY A 256 34.82 -2.51 -9.90
N ASP A 257 34.19 -2.39 -11.05
CA ASP A 257 33.93 -1.16 -11.83
C ASP A 257 32.93 -0.18 -11.16
N ALA A 258 32.74 -0.29 -9.82
CA ALA A 258 31.84 0.60 -9.09
C ALA A 258 32.42 2.02 -9.08
N ARG A 259 31.66 2.96 -9.61
CA ARG A 259 32.07 4.36 -9.67
C ARG A 259 32.19 4.95 -8.27
N GLN A 260 33.19 5.81 -8.08
CA GLN A 260 33.48 6.43 -6.79
C GLN A 260 32.25 7.12 -6.17
N GLU A 261 31.39 7.75 -6.98
CA GLU A 261 30.17 8.40 -6.49
C GLU A 261 29.16 7.42 -5.84
N ILE A 262 29.06 6.21 -6.39
CA ILE A 262 28.18 5.16 -5.88
C ILE A 262 28.77 4.56 -4.61
N VAL A 263 30.08 4.35 -4.60
CA VAL A 263 30.81 3.93 -3.39
C VAL A 263 30.64 4.96 -2.26
N ASP A 264 30.75 6.26 -2.57
CA ASP A 264 30.56 7.33 -1.60
C ASP A 264 29.10 7.41 -1.10
N LEU A 265 28.12 7.16 -1.98
CA LEU A 265 26.72 7.05 -1.58
C LEU A 265 26.47 5.86 -0.65
N TYR A 266 27.02 4.70 -1.01
CA TYR A 266 26.94 3.49 -0.20
C TYR A 266 27.57 3.69 1.18
N ARG A 267 28.79 4.24 1.27
CA ARG A 267 29.46 4.56 2.54
C ARG A 267 28.66 5.55 3.39
N ARG A 268 27.99 6.51 2.76
CA ARG A 268 27.12 7.46 3.47
C ARG A 268 25.93 6.74 4.08
N LEU A 269 25.29 5.81 3.36
CA LEU A 269 24.20 4.98 3.86
C LEU A 269 24.68 4.06 4.99
N GLN A 270 25.85 3.42 4.85
CA GLN A 270 26.45 2.63 5.95
C GLN A 270 26.68 3.47 7.20
N ALA A 271 27.15 4.71 7.06
CA ALA A 271 27.34 5.61 8.19
C ALA A 271 26.02 6.01 8.86
N GLU A 272 24.94 6.19 8.08
CA GLU A 272 23.59 6.46 8.59
C GLU A 272 23.06 5.31 9.44
N PHE A 273 23.28 4.06 9.00
CA PHE A 273 22.77 2.85 9.64
C PHE A 273 23.83 2.08 10.44
N ALA A 274 24.94 2.74 10.80
CA ALA A 274 26.04 2.08 11.52
C ALA A 274 25.59 1.38 12.80
N TYR A 275 24.64 1.95 13.54
CA TYR A 275 24.08 1.35 14.75
C TYR A 275 23.32 0.05 14.46
N GLU A 276 22.48 0.05 13.46
CA GLU A 276 21.68 -1.10 13.05
C GLU A 276 22.57 -2.20 12.43
N ILE A 277 23.57 -1.83 11.65
CA ILE A 277 24.59 -2.75 11.11
C ILE A 277 25.39 -3.41 12.22
N ASP A 278 25.82 -2.65 13.23
CA ASP A 278 26.51 -3.21 14.41
C ASP A 278 25.64 -4.24 15.17
N LEU A 279 24.31 -4.02 15.21
CA LEU A 279 23.37 -4.98 15.80
C LEU A 279 23.24 -6.25 14.95
N LEU A 280 23.18 -6.12 13.61
CA LEU A 280 23.10 -7.24 12.67
C LEU A 280 24.36 -8.10 12.78
N ASN A 281 25.53 -7.49 12.79
CA ASN A 281 26.83 -8.16 12.86
C ASN A 281 27.16 -8.71 14.26
N GLY A 282 26.27 -8.51 15.25
CA GLY A 282 26.50 -8.97 16.62
C GLY A 282 27.59 -8.20 17.39
N THR A 283 28.11 -7.11 16.84
CA THR A 283 29.08 -6.24 17.51
C THR A 283 28.46 -5.50 18.70
N ARG A 284 27.15 -5.31 18.67
CA ARG A 284 26.34 -4.78 19.76
C ARG A 284 25.41 -5.82 20.34
N ASP A 285 25.45 -5.97 21.63
CA ASP A 285 24.66 -6.98 22.34
C ASP A 285 23.22 -6.57 22.64
N ARG A 286 22.88 -5.27 22.62
CA ARG A 286 21.58 -4.77 23.05
C ARG A 286 21.06 -3.70 22.13
N ASN A 287 19.81 -3.85 21.70
CA ASN A 287 19.08 -2.79 21.03
C ASN A 287 18.68 -1.73 22.07
N ARG A 288 19.52 -0.72 22.23
CA ARG A 288 19.28 0.41 23.12
C ARG A 288 19.88 1.66 22.51
N VAL A 289 19.04 2.54 21.98
CA VAL A 289 19.44 3.80 21.38
C VAL A 289 18.44 4.90 21.71
N VAL A 290 18.94 6.11 21.88
CA VAL A 290 18.16 7.35 21.82
C VAL A 290 18.95 8.27 20.91
N ALA A 291 18.33 8.71 19.82
CA ALA A 291 18.98 9.55 18.82
C ALA A 291 18.10 10.74 18.44
N LEU A 292 18.72 11.90 18.38
CA LEU A 292 18.14 13.08 17.76
C LEU A 292 18.31 12.95 16.25
N ASP A 293 17.21 12.85 15.48
CA ASP A 293 17.26 12.68 14.04
C ASP A 293 17.48 14.00 13.31
N SER A 294 16.68 15.02 13.66
CA SER A 294 16.80 16.34 13.03
C SER A 294 16.27 17.46 13.89
N ILE A 295 16.82 18.65 13.67
CA ILE A 295 16.21 19.94 14.05
C ILE A 295 16.29 20.83 12.82
N TYR A 296 15.20 21.48 12.46
CA TYR A 296 15.15 22.30 11.26
C TYR A 296 14.21 23.51 11.38
N THR A 297 14.48 24.50 10.53
CA THR A 297 13.59 25.61 10.26
C THR A 297 13.50 25.84 8.77
N ARG A 298 12.27 25.94 8.25
CA ARG A 298 11.95 26.18 6.85
C ARG A 298 11.12 27.46 6.74
N GLY A 299 11.58 28.38 5.93
CA GLY A 299 10.85 29.58 5.52
C GLY A 299 10.43 29.47 4.07
N LEU A 300 9.17 29.82 3.76
CA LEU A 300 8.65 29.90 2.39
C LEU A 300 8.06 31.27 2.16
N SER A 301 8.41 31.93 1.05
CA SER A 301 7.78 33.17 0.59
C SER A 301 7.08 32.89 -0.74
N ILE A 302 5.76 33.17 -0.80
CA ILE A 302 4.91 32.89 -1.95
C ILE A 302 4.33 34.20 -2.46
N SER A 303 4.66 34.60 -3.69
CA SER A 303 4.36 35.93 -4.22
C SER A 303 2.97 36.06 -4.85
N GLY A 304 2.47 35.02 -5.48
CA GLY A 304 1.25 34.99 -6.27
C GLY A 304 0.09 34.23 -5.64
N PRO A 305 -0.99 34.02 -6.35
CA PRO A 305 -2.08 33.16 -5.94
C PRO A 305 -1.59 31.72 -5.86
N VAL A 306 -2.13 30.94 -4.94
CA VAL A 306 -1.75 29.54 -4.70
C VAL A 306 -2.96 28.64 -4.79
N LEU A 307 -2.77 27.44 -5.29
CA LEU A 307 -3.74 26.35 -5.26
C LEU A 307 -3.50 25.52 -4.00
N THR A 308 -4.52 25.41 -3.14
CA THR A 308 -4.42 24.78 -1.81
C THR A 308 -5.44 23.66 -1.59
N ASP A 309 -6.19 23.30 -2.61
CA ASP A 309 -7.26 22.30 -2.55
C ASP A 309 -7.00 21.19 -3.59
N SER A 310 -6.22 20.21 -3.18
CA SER A 310 -5.86 19.06 -4.05
C SER A 310 -7.06 18.23 -4.49
N TYR A 311 -8.19 18.33 -3.77
CA TYR A 311 -9.39 17.53 -4.09
C TYR A 311 -10.26 18.18 -5.17
N HIS A 312 -10.36 19.54 -5.20
CA HIS A 312 -11.21 20.25 -6.16
C HIS A 312 -10.45 21.12 -7.16
N LEU A 313 -9.39 21.80 -6.71
CA LEU A 313 -8.81 22.91 -7.44
C LEU A 313 -7.32 22.75 -7.79
N GLY A 314 -6.69 21.67 -7.35
CA GLY A 314 -5.25 21.44 -7.51
C GLY A 314 -4.42 22.00 -6.36
N GLN A 315 -3.11 21.77 -6.43
CA GLN A 315 -2.19 22.11 -5.35
C GLN A 315 -0.84 22.59 -5.89
N THR A 316 -0.39 23.74 -5.41
CA THR A 316 0.89 24.36 -5.79
C THR A 316 2.07 23.56 -5.23
N LEU A 317 2.02 23.22 -3.92
CA LEU A 317 3.04 22.40 -3.25
C LEU A 317 2.39 21.08 -2.84
N ASP A 318 2.92 19.97 -3.33
CA ASP A 318 2.38 18.63 -3.15
C ASP A 318 3.31 17.73 -2.33
N ASP A 319 2.76 16.60 -1.85
CA ASP A 319 3.47 15.57 -1.09
C ASP A 319 4.32 16.09 0.08
N ASP A 320 3.82 17.10 0.78
CA ASP A 320 4.51 17.80 1.86
C ASP A 320 3.80 17.63 3.23
N PHE A 321 3.40 16.40 3.59
CA PHE A 321 2.74 16.07 4.87
C PHE A 321 1.46 16.88 5.16
N GLY A 322 0.74 17.31 4.14
CA GLY A 322 -0.44 18.18 4.31
C GLY A 322 -0.15 19.49 5.02
N ARG A 323 1.09 19.97 4.97
CA ARG A 323 1.47 21.25 5.59
C ARG A 323 0.67 22.40 4.99
N PRO A 324 0.13 23.29 5.82
CA PRO A 324 -0.56 24.46 5.32
C PRO A 324 0.42 25.44 4.69
N PHE A 325 0.04 26.00 3.56
CA PHE A 325 0.75 27.11 2.92
C PHE A 325 -0.25 28.09 2.29
N ARG A 326 0.13 29.36 2.24
CA ARG A 326 -0.68 30.44 1.67
C ARG A 326 0.21 31.53 1.10
N ARG A 327 -0.37 32.42 0.32
CA ARG A 327 0.34 33.60 -0.21
C ARG A 327 0.97 34.40 0.93
N GLY A 328 2.24 34.81 0.78
CA GLY A 328 3.04 35.49 1.79
C GLY A 328 4.07 34.59 2.44
N THR A 329 4.50 34.94 3.65
CA THR A 329 5.55 34.20 4.38
C THR A 329 4.96 33.08 5.22
N ASN A 330 5.38 31.87 4.96
CA ASN A 330 5.05 30.67 5.73
C ASN A 330 6.31 30.20 6.46
N VAL A 331 6.14 29.65 7.66
CA VAL A 331 7.27 29.17 8.48
C VAL A 331 6.94 27.82 9.09
N GLN A 332 7.90 26.90 9.02
CA GLN A 332 7.87 25.62 9.73
C GLN A 332 9.17 25.47 10.54
N ALA A 333 9.05 25.08 11.80
CA ALA A 333 10.21 24.79 12.64
C ALA A 333 9.93 23.54 13.46
N GLY A 334 10.80 22.56 13.37
CA GLY A 334 10.55 21.27 13.98
C GLY A 334 11.79 20.52 14.37
N GLY A 335 11.53 19.37 15.00
CA GLY A 335 12.57 18.41 15.36
C GLY A 335 12.01 17.02 15.48
N SER A 336 12.88 16.05 15.33
CA SER A 336 12.55 14.63 15.46
C SER A 336 13.61 13.86 16.21
N PHE A 337 13.18 12.87 16.97
CA PHE A 337 14.04 11.89 17.59
C PHE A 337 13.41 10.50 17.54
N HIS A 338 14.24 9.47 17.66
CA HIS A 338 13.78 8.12 17.90
C HIS A 338 14.52 7.46 19.06
N ALA A 339 13.87 6.46 19.64
CA ALA A 339 14.48 5.61 20.66
C ALA A 339 14.07 4.16 20.40
N SER A 340 14.98 3.22 20.70
CA SER A 340 14.70 1.79 20.67
C SER A 340 15.19 1.11 21.92
N LEU A 341 14.41 0.17 22.44
CA LEU A 341 14.76 -0.64 23.62
C LEU A 341 14.24 -2.07 23.43
N GLY A 342 15.14 -3.01 23.16
CA GLY A 342 14.77 -4.40 22.89
C GLY A 342 13.81 -4.50 21.71
N PRO A 343 12.60 -5.06 21.88
CA PRO A 343 11.60 -5.17 20.82
C PRO A 343 10.79 -3.87 20.58
N ALA A 344 10.94 -2.86 21.42
CA ALA A 344 10.17 -1.62 21.34
C ALA A 344 10.95 -0.51 20.65
N ALA A 345 10.23 0.36 19.92
CA ALA A 345 10.75 1.61 19.36
C ALA A 345 9.72 2.73 19.53
N VAL A 346 10.20 3.95 19.61
CA VAL A 346 9.38 5.17 19.69
C VAL A 346 9.94 6.16 18.70
N SER A 347 9.07 6.86 17.98
CA SER A 347 9.41 7.99 17.15
C SER A 347 8.62 9.21 17.60
N PHE A 348 9.26 10.37 17.54
CA PHE A 348 8.62 11.64 17.86
C PHE A 348 9.10 12.71 16.89
N ARG A 349 8.16 13.30 16.17
CA ARG A 349 8.38 14.45 15.29
C ARG A 349 7.31 15.49 15.55
N ALA A 350 7.71 16.68 15.99
CA ALA A 350 6.83 17.82 16.21
C ALA A 350 7.30 19.00 15.39
N GLU A 351 6.34 19.81 14.94
CA GLU A 351 6.58 20.95 14.07
C GLU A 351 5.65 22.10 14.42
N PHE A 352 6.19 23.28 14.64
CA PHE A 352 5.45 24.53 14.62
C PHE A 352 5.20 24.92 13.16
N GLN A 353 3.97 25.32 12.85
CA GLN A 353 3.53 25.70 11.52
C GLN A 353 2.85 27.07 11.57
N HIS A 354 3.33 27.99 10.73
CA HIS A 354 2.71 29.27 10.47
C HIS A 354 2.31 29.38 9.00
N ALA A 355 1.06 29.80 8.73
CA ALA A 355 0.60 30.21 7.40
C ALA A 355 -0.19 31.55 7.53
N PRO A 356 -0.03 32.48 6.59
CA PRO A 356 -0.69 33.77 6.64
C PRO A 356 -2.22 33.67 6.56
N TRP A 357 -2.90 34.76 6.82
CA TRP A 357 -4.32 34.95 6.56
C TRP A 357 -4.61 34.82 5.04
N ALA A 358 -5.78 34.25 4.69
CA ALA A 358 -6.27 34.23 3.33
C ALA A 358 -7.77 34.60 3.26
N PRO A 359 -8.23 35.21 2.15
CA PRO A 359 -9.64 35.55 1.97
C PRO A 359 -10.50 34.27 1.85
N PRO A 360 -11.83 34.39 2.06
CA PRO A 360 -12.73 33.29 1.83
C PRO A 360 -12.74 32.90 0.34
N LEU A 361 -13.16 31.66 0.08
CA LEU A 361 -13.41 31.21 -1.29
C LEU A 361 -14.49 32.11 -1.94
N SER A 362 -14.29 32.43 -3.21
CA SER A 362 -15.27 33.19 -4.00
C SER A 362 -16.59 32.45 -4.13
N GLU A 363 -17.68 33.17 -4.39
CA GLU A 363 -18.99 32.56 -4.55
C GLU A 363 -19.04 31.51 -5.70
N PRO A 364 -18.46 31.76 -6.89
CA PRO A 364 -18.40 30.75 -7.94
C PRO A 364 -17.71 29.46 -7.51
N VAL A 365 -16.61 29.56 -6.74
CA VAL A 365 -15.88 28.39 -6.24
C VAL A 365 -16.71 27.63 -5.21
N ARG A 366 -17.38 28.30 -4.28
CA ARG A 366 -18.23 27.65 -3.28
C ARG A 366 -19.42 26.93 -3.92
N ASN A 367 -20.05 27.54 -4.92
CA ASN A 367 -21.14 26.93 -5.69
C ASN A 367 -20.64 25.73 -6.51
N PHE A 368 -19.44 25.81 -7.07
CA PHE A 368 -18.79 24.70 -7.77
C PHE A 368 -18.59 23.51 -6.84
N ILE A 369 -17.99 23.71 -5.67
CA ILE A 369 -17.77 22.66 -4.66
C ILE A 369 -19.12 22.03 -4.27
N ALA A 370 -20.11 22.84 -3.91
CA ALA A 370 -21.44 22.36 -3.54
C ALA A 370 -22.07 21.46 -4.62
N MET A 371 -21.96 21.87 -5.87
CA MET A 371 -22.50 21.10 -7.01
C MET A 371 -21.72 19.78 -7.24
N ARG A 372 -20.40 19.80 -7.11
CA ARG A 372 -19.55 18.63 -7.38
C ARG A 372 -19.66 17.55 -6.32
N ASP A 373 -19.81 17.97 -5.06
CA ASP A 373 -19.86 17.03 -3.92
C ASP A 373 -21.28 16.73 -3.43
N ASP A 374 -22.28 17.39 -4.05
CA ASP A 374 -23.68 17.24 -3.65
C ASP A 374 -23.91 17.65 -2.17
N VAL A 375 -23.35 18.80 -1.80
CA VAL A 375 -23.35 19.34 -0.44
C VAL A 375 -23.92 20.78 -0.41
N PRO A 376 -24.39 21.27 0.73
CA PRO A 376 -24.74 22.68 0.86
C PRO A 376 -23.59 23.61 0.54
N VAL A 377 -23.90 24.80 -0.03
CA VAL A 377 -22.88 25.80 -0.36
C VAL A 377 -22.06 26.16 0.89
N PRO A 378 -20.73 25.96 0.89
CA PRO A 378 -19.89 26.31 2.02
C PRO A 378 -19.99 27.80 2.38
N PRO A 379 -19.97 28.18 3.66
CA PRO A 379 -20.05 29.58 4.06
C PRO A 379 -18.81 30.35 3.61
N ALA A 380 -18.98 31.68 3.36
CA ALA A 380 -17.88 32.58 3.02
C ALA A 380 -17.10 32.99 4.28
N VAL A 381 -16.29 32.10 4.81
CA VAL A 381 -15.47 32.33 6.00
C VAL A 381 -14.02 32.55 5.58
N PRO A 382 -13.35 33.63 5.98
CA PRO A 382 -11.94 33.85 5.73
C PRO A 382 -11.11 32.82 6.49
N PHE A 383 -9.95 32.51 5.98
CA PHE A 383 -8.99 31.61 6.63
C PHE A 383 -8.07 32.45 7.53
N PRO A 384 -8.23 32.44 8.87
CA PRO A 384 -7.36 33.17 9.78
C PRO A 384 -5.91 32.73 9.65
N ALA A 385 -4.97 33.60 10.02
CA ALA A 385 -3.57 33.18 10.10
C ALA A 385 -3.44 31.98 11.03
N LEU A 386 -2.76 30.96 10.54
CA LEU A 386 -2.58 29.71 11.27
C LEU A 386 -1.27 29.76 12.06
N ASN A 387 -1.35 29.48 13.36
CA ASN A 387 -0.19 29.26 14.24
C ASN A 387 -0.50 28.02 15.08
N ARG A 388 0.16 26.91 14.80
CA ARG A 388 -0.10 25.67 15.52
C ARG A 388 1.15 24.84 15.71
N VAL A 389 1.17 24.01 16.74
CA VAL A 389 2.12 22.91 16.86
C VAL A 389 1.44 21.64 16.38
N ARG A 390 2.09 20.92 15.48
CA ARG A 390 1.60 19.66 14.91
C ARG A 390 2.52 18.53 15.30
N LEU A 391 1.91 17.44 15.74
CA LEU A 391 2.59 16.15 15.92
C LEU A 391 2.50 15.41 14.59
N LEU A 392 3.64 15.22 13.93
CA LEU A 392 3.72 14.47 12.69
C LEU A 392 3.88 12.97 13.00
N ASP A 393 5.06 12.39 12.81
CA ASP A 393 5.28 10.97 13.09
C ASP A 393 5.54 10.74 14.60
N VAL A 394 4.48 10.56 15.37
CA VAL A 394 4.52 10.29 16.82
C VAL A 394 3.85 8.98 17.12
N TYR A 395 4.64 7.93 17.35
CA TYR A 395 4.15 6.58 17.55
C TYR A 395 5.04 5.74 18.44
N VAL A 396 4.47 4.68 18.98
CA VAL A 396 5.16 3.58 19.64
C VAL A 396 5.05 2.36 18.73
N ALA A 397 6.12 1.60 18.59
CA ALA A 397 6.15 0.37 17.81
C ALA A 397 6.74 -0.77 18.65
N ILE A 398 6.22 -1.97 18.46
CA ILE A 398 6.70 -3.18 19.13
C ILE A 398 6.85 -4.28 18.08
N ASN A 399 8.01 -4.89 18.04
CA ASN A 399 8.23 -6.09 17.24
C ASN A 399 7.62 -7.28 17.99
N VAL A 400 6.49 -7.78 17.50
CA VAL A 400 5.70 -8.85 18.15
C VAL A 400 6.17 -10.25 17.76
N ARG A 401 6.79 -10.38 16.60
CA ARG A 401 7.38 -11.59 16.06
C ARG A 401 8.47 -11.20 15.07
N GLU A 402 9.37 -12.10 14.76
CA GLU A 402 10.42 -11.87 13.78
C GLU A 402 9.85 -11.27 12.48
N GLY A 403 10.32 -10.06 12.15
CA GLY A 403 9.87 -9.29 11.02
C GLY A 403 8.47 -8.66 11.11
N TRP A 404 7.69 -8.90 12.18
CA TRP A 404 6.37 -8.33 12.38
C TRP A 404 6.39 -7.22 13.43
N GLN A 405 6.07 -6.03 13.02
CA GLN A 405 6.03 -4.85 13.89
C GLN A 405 4.60 -4.28 13.97
N LEU A 406 4.09 -4.15 15.19
CA LEU A 406 2.85 -3.47 15.50
C LEU A 406 3.18 -2.05 15.96
N SER A 407 2.54 -1.03 15.39
CA SER A 407 2.74 0.37 15.79
C SER A 407 1.41 1.07 16.00
N PHE A 408 1.40 2.02 16.94
CA PHE A 408 0.24 2.85 17.27
C PHE A 408 0.65 4.29 17.46
N GLY A 409 -0.10 5.21 16.82
CA GLY A 409 0.10 6.65 16.90
C GLY A 409 -0.10 7.34 15.56
N SER A 410 0.29 8.61 15.47
CA SER A 410 0.27 9.38 14.22
C SER A 410 1.43 8.94 13.32
N GLN A 411 1.13 8.49 12.12
CA GLN A 411 2.11 7.92 11.19
C GLN A 411 1.83 8.33 9.76
N SER A 412 2.90 8.59 9.02
CA SER A 412 2.86 8.79 7.57
C SER A 412 3.19 7.49 6.83
N HIS A 413 2.62 7.30 5.65
CA HIS A 413 3.02 6.27 4.71
C HIS A 413 2.71 6.65 3.26
N SER A 414 3.31 5.95 2.32
CA SER A 414 3.12 6.17 0.89
C SER A 414 3.19 4.82 0.17
N TRP A 415 2.22 4.55 -0.70
CA TRP A 415 2.04 3.29 -1.39
C TRP A 415 2.07 3.47 -2.91
N GLY A 416 3.22 3.34 -3.49
CA GLY A 416 3.46 3.41 -4.93
C GLY A 416 4.94 3.66 -5.23
N PRO A 417 5.43 3.18 -6.37
CA PRO A 417 6.79 3.43 -6.82
C PRO A 417 6.97 4.86 -7.37
N GLY A 418 8.21 5.31 -7.47
CA GLY A 418 8.58 6.60 -8.07
C GLY A 418 8.47 7.80 -7.14
N PRO A 419 8.90 8.99 -7.62
CA PRO A 419 8.95 10.22 -6.83
C PRO A 419 7.64 11.01 -6.76
N GLY A 420 6.73 10.85 -7.72
CA GLY A 420 5.45 11.56 -7.74
C GLY A 420 4.40 10.95 -6.82
N SER A 421 3.32 11.70 -6.62
CA SER A 421 2.18 11.27 -5.79
C SER A 421 1.59 9.95 -6.25
N SER A 422 1.45 9.00 -5.33
CA SER A 422 0.78 7.73 -5.57
C SER A 422 -0.73 7.89 -5.80
N LEU A 423 -1.32 6.99 -6.59
CA LEU A 423 -2.76 7.02 -6.86
C LEU A 423 -3.60 6.58 -5.65
N LEU A 424 -3.11 5.61 -4.87
CA LEU A 424 -3.88 5.12 -3.72
C LEU A 424 -3.57 5.88 -2.44
N TRP A 425 -2.29 6.03 -2.07
CA TRP A 425 -1.91 6.72 -0.83
C TRP A 425 -0.58 7.45 -0.99
N SER A 426 -0.63 8.77 -0.95
CA SER A 426 0.52 9.66 -1.07
C SER A 426 0.89 10.32 0.27
N ASN A 427 1.97 11.10 0.29
CA ASN A 427 2.37 11.93 1.41
C ASN A 427 1.69 13.32 1.41
N ASN A 428 0.55 13.44 0.72
CA ASN A 428 -0.17 14.70 0.56
C ASN A 428 -1.05 15.07 1.75
N ILE A 429 -1.36 14.11 2.62
CA ILE A 429 -2.15 14.31 3.83
C ILE A 429 -1.28 14.44 5.07
N GLU A 430 -1.82 15.06 6.10
CA GLU A 430 -1.22 14.99 7.43
C GLU A 430 -1.18 13.55 7.92
N PRO A 431 -0.12 13.13 8.63
CA PRO A 431 -0.09 11.82 9.28
C PRO A 431 -1.32 11.61 10.16
N ILE A 432 -1.96 10.47 10.04
CA ILE A 432 -3.19 10.14 10.77
C ILE A 432 -2.92 9.19 11.95
N PRO A 433 -3.71 9.28 13.03
CA PRO A 433 -3.65 8.30 14.11
C PRO A 433 -4.12 6.94 13.59
N MET A 434 -3.25 5.92 13.71
CA MET A 434 -3.54 4.57 13.25
C MET A 434 -2.91 3.49 14.11
N LEU A 435 -3.52 2.32 14.10
CA LEU A 435 -2.90 1.05 14.48
C LEU A 435 -2.43 0.36 13.20
N ARG A 436 -1.14 0.07 13.11
CA ARG A 436 -0.51 -0.48 11.90
C ARG A 436 0.26 -1.74 12.25
N LEU A 437 0.04 -2.77 11.47
CA LEU A 437 0.80 -4.01 11.48
C LEU A 437 1.60 -4.08 10.18
N SER A 438 2.91 -4.13 10.27
CA SER A 438 3.81 -4.24 9.12
C SER A 438 4.70 -5.48 9.24
N GLN A 439 4.96 -6.13 8.13
CA GLN A 439 5.92 -7.22 8.03
C GLN A 439 7.05 -6.80 7.12
N SER A 440 8.28 -6.90 7.61
CA SER A 440 9.48 -6.75 6.77
C SER A 440 9.57 -7.88 5.74
N ALA A 441 10.39 -7.68 4.70
CA ALA A 441 10.52 -8.63 3.60
C ALA A 441 10.80 -10.05 4.11
N SER A 442 9.92 -10.98 3.78
CA SER A 442 10.02 -12.40 4.14
C SER A 442 9.54 -13.30 3.01
N ILE A 443 10.02 -14.53 2.98
CA ILE A 443 9.53 -15.54 2.05
C ILE A 443 8.20 -16.05 2.57
N LEU A 444 7.15 -15.99 1.73
CA LEU A 444 5.85 -16.51 2.08
C LEU A 444 5.87 -18.05 2.14
N PRO A 445 5.09 -18.66 3.04
CA PRO A 445 5.07 -20.11 3.21
C PRO A 445 4.37 -20.84 2.05
N GLY A 446 4.62 -22.13 1.94
CA GLY A 446 3.92 -23.03 1.02
C GLY A 446 4.14 -22.69 -0.46
N ILE A 447 3.08 -22.83 -1.27
CA ILE A 447 3.11 -22.54 -2.72
C ILE A 447 3.39 -21.08 -3.01
N LEU A 448 3.11 -20.18 -2.07
CA LEU A 448 3.37 -18.74 -2.23
C LEU A 448 4.86 -18.39 -2.27
N LYS A 449 5.76 -19.34 -1.95
CA LYS A 449 7.22 -19.19 -2.17
C LYS A 449 7.55 -18.81 -3.62
N VAL A 450 6.73 -19.23 -4.59
CA VAL A 450 6.90 -18.85 -6.01
C VAL A 450 6.80 -17.37 -6.25
N LEU A 451 6.11 -16.62 -5.38
CA LEU A 451 6.01 -15.17 -5.45
C LEU A 451 7.29 -14.46 -4.97
N GLY A 452 8.26 -15.22 -4.45
CA GLY A 452 9.50 -14.68 -3.90
C GLY A 452 9.29 -13.94 -2.58
N PRO A 453 10.24 -13.08 -2.19
CA PRO A 453 10.10 -12.26 -1.00
C PRO A 453 8.86 -11.36 -1.11
N ALA A 454 8.12 -11.24 0.00
CA ALA A 454 6.95 -10.39 0.10
C ALA A 454 7.03 -9.49 1.32
N ARG A 455 6.38 -8.33 1.23
CA ARG A 455 6.19 -7.37 2.31
C ARG A 455 4.69 -7.10 2.45
N LEU A 456 4.21 -7.10 3.69
CA LEU A 456 2.80 -6.86 4.00
C LEU A 456 2.65 -5.68 4.94
N GLU A 457 1.57 -4.96 4.76
CA GLU A 457 1.15 -3.89 5.64
C GLU A 457 -0.36 -3.88 5.76
N SER A 458 -0.85 -3.71 6.99
CA SER A 458 -2.26 -3.51 7.29
C SER A 458 -2.40 -2.44 8.34
N PHE A 459 -3.36 -1.55 8.18
CA PHE A 459 -3.64 -0.53 9.18
C PHE A 459 -5.13 -0.24 9.31
N ILE A 460 -5.50 0.30 10.46
CA ILE A 460 -6.77 0.98 10.69
C ILE A 460 -6.47 2.33 11.31
N GLY A 461 -6.99 3.39 10.69
CA GLY A 461 -6.80 4.77 11.11
C GLY A 461 -8.10 5.55 11.13
N ARG A 462 -8.04 6.81 11.53
CA ARG A 462 -9.18 7.72 11.55
C ARG A 462 -8.87 8.95 10.71
N LEU A 463 -9.77 9.27 9.78
CA LEU A 463 -9.70 10.47 8.96
C LEU A 463 -10.27 11.66 9.72
N GLU A 464 -9.74 12.84 9.42
CA GLU A 464 -10.12 14.11 10.03
C GLU A 464 -10.64 15.10 8.99
N GLY A 465 -11.38 16.12 9.42
CA GLY A 465 -11.88 17.19 8.57
C GLY A 465 -13.13 16.85 7.77
N HIS A 466 -13.72 15.67 7.94
CA HIS A 466 -14.98 15.29 7.31
C HIS A 466 -16.18 15.95 8.02
N ALA A 467 -17.04 16.58 7.24
CA ALA A 467 -18.28 17.25 7.73
C ALA A 467 -19.52 16.36 7.58
N TYR A 468 -19.61 15.57 6.50
CA TYR A 468 -20.82 14.83 6.16
C TYR A 468 -20.90 13.46 6.80
N ILE A 469 -19.81 12.82 7.14
CA ILE A 469 -19.71 11.73 8.11
C ILE A 469 -18.48 11.99 8.95
N PRO A 470 -18.62 12.72 10.09
CA PRO A 470 -17.48 13.08 10.90
C PRO A 470 -16.69 11.89 11.41
N HIS A 471 -15.35 12.02 11.33
CA HIS A 471 -14.42 11.03 11.85
C HIS A 471 -14.60 9.61 11.31
N PRO A 472 -14.68 9.39 9.99
CA PRO A 472 -14.76 8.03 9.47
C PRO A 472 -13.46 7.29 9.73
N TYR A 473 -13.55 5.96 9.84
CA TYR A 473 -12.39 5.11 9.89
C TYR A 473 -11.95 4.74 8.47
N ILE A 474 -10.64 4.57 8.32
CA ILE A 474 -10.07 4.01 7.11
C ILE A 474 -9.20 2.82 7.48
N TYR A 475 -9.39 1.70 6.82
CA TYR A 475 -8.45 0.61 6.91
C TYR A 475 -7.79 0.38 5.56
N GLY A 476 -6.53 -0.06 5.59
CA GLY A 476 -5.77 -0.33 4.40
C GLY A 476 -4.99 -1.62 4.52
N ASN A 477 -4.81 -2.28 3.38
CA ASN A 477 -3.99 -3.47 3.25
C ASN A 477 -3.16 -3.36 1.99
N LYS A 478 -1.88 -3.67 2.09
CA LYS A 478 -0.99 -3.74 0.93
C LYS A 478 -0.07 -4.94 1.04
N ILE A 479 0.11 -5.60 -0.09
CA ILE A 479 1.09 -6.66 -0.27
C ILE A 479 1.94 -6.32 -1.50
N ASN A 480 3.25 -6.31 -1.32
CA ASN A 480 4.19 -6.29 -2.43
C ASN A 480 5.01 -7.57 -2.40
N PHE A 481 5.33 -8.12 -3.57
CA PHE A 481 6.13 -9.31 -3.72
C PHE A 481 7.04 -9.23 -4.95
N ARG A 482 8.09 -10.06 -4.96
CA ARG A 482 9.12 -10.03 -6.00
C ARG A 482 9.31 -11.43 -6.60
N PRO A 483 8.52 -11.77 -7.62
CA PRO A 483 8.56 -13.09 -8.24
C PRO A 483 9.85 -13.34 -9.03
N LEU A 484 10.52 -12.28 -9.49
CA LEU A 484 11.76 -12.33 -10.26
C LEU A 484 12.70 -11.22 -9.80
N PRO A 485 14.03 -11.41 -9.94
CA PRO A 485 14.99 -10.33 -9.74
C PRO A 485 14.66 -9.11 -10.60
N GLY A 486 14.59 -7.94 -9.98
CA GLY A 486 14.26 -6.68 -10.67
C GLY A 486 12.78 -6.43 -10.92
N LEU A 487 11.87 -7.37 -10.62
CA LEU A 487 10.42 -7.17 -10.74
C LEU A 487 9.77 -7.13 -9.36
N GLU A 488 9.12 -6.03 -9.04
CA GLU A 488 8.24 -5.86 -7.88
C GLU A 488 6.80 -5.71 -8.38
N ILE A 489 5.86 -6.34 -7.70
CA ILE A 489 4.42 -6.25 -7.96
C ILE A 489 3.72 -5.98 -6.63
N GLY A 490 2.81 -5.02 -6.61
CA GLY A 490 2.04 -4.62 -5.44
C GLY A 490 0.53 -4.62 -5.67
N PHE A 491 -0.22 -5.00 -4.65
CA PHE A 491 -1.67 -4.86 -4.57
C PHE A 491 -2.02 -4.13 -3.28
N GLY A 492 -2.74 -3.04 -3.40
CA GLY A 492 -3.22 -2.24 -2.29
C GLY A 492 -4.74 -2.11 -2.29
N ARG A 493 -5.32 -2.00 -1.10
CA ARG A 493 -6.73 -1.71 -0.92
C ARG A 493 -6.94 -0.86 0.32
N THR A 494 -7.77 0.18 0.19
CA THR A 494 -8.26 0.96 1.32
C THR A 494 -9.78 0.97 1.33
N VAL A 495 -10.36 1.09 2.51
CA VAL A 495 -11.82 1.22 2.67
C VAL A 495 -12.12 2.22 3.75
N THR A 496 -12.89 3.25 3.41
CA THR A 496 -13.46 4.21 4.36
C THR A 496 -14.79 3.69 4.85
N ILE A 497 -14.95 3.58 6.17
CA ILE A 497 -16.14 2.98 6.82
C ILE A 497 -16.41 3.60 8.19
N GLY A 498 -17.64 3.53 8.66
CA GLY A 498 -17.99 4.04 9.99
C GLY A 498 -18.05 5.55 10.04
N GLY A 499 -17.72 6.13 11.18
CA GLY A 499 -17.92 7.55 11.46
C GLY A 499 -19.26 7.86 12.09
N LYS A 500 -19.44 9.12 12.53
CA LYS A 500 -20.66 9.54 13.23
C LYS A 500 -21.83 9.65 12.25
N GLY A 501 -22.77 8.71 12.33
CA GLY A 501 -23.92 8.61 11.42
C GLY A 501 -23.66 7.80 10.14
N GLY A 502 -22.45 7.27 9.97
CA GLY A 502 -22.11 6.37 8.86
C GLY A 502 -22.45 4.90 9.13
N THR A 503 -22.05 4.04 8.20
CA THR A 503 -22.26 2.59 8.32
C THR A 503 -21.62 2.04 9.60
N PRO A 504 -22.34 1.31 10.46
CA PRO A 504 -21.77 0.79 11.71
C PRO A 504 -20.55 -0.10 11.47
N LEU A 505 -19.49 0.12 12.25
CA LEU A 505 -18.28 -0.69 12.22
C LEU A 505 -18.55 -2.02 12.95
N THR A 506 -19.11 -2.98 12.25
CA THR A 506 -19.32 -4.35 12.73
C THR A 506 -18.38 -5.30 11.99
N THR A 507 -18.06 -6.45 12.59
CA THR A 507 -17.24 -7.49 11.94
C THR A 507 -17.83 -7.88 10.58
N LYS A 508 -19.16 -7.97 10.47
CA LYS A 508 -19.86 -8.27 9.22
C LYS A 508 -19.61 -7.19 8.17
N ASN A 509 -19.84 -5.92 8.48
CA ASN A 509 -19.66 -4.81 7.55
C ASN A 509 -18.21 -4.66 7.17
N PHE A 510 -17.28 -4.87 8.11
CA PHE A 510 -15.84 -4.89 7.82
C PHE A 510 -15.48 -5.97 6.81
N VAL A 511 -15.92 -7.21 7.00
CA VAL A 511 -15.65 -8.33 6.08
C VAL A 511 -16.29 -8.09 4.70
N LEU A 512 -17.54 -7.62 4.67
CA LEU A 512 -18.22 -7.31 3.42
C LEU A 512 -17.49 -6.21 2.63
N SER A 513 -17.08 -5.13 3.31
CA SER A 513 -16.31 -4.04 2.70
C SER A 513 -14.94 -4.51 2.22
N PHE A 514 -14.26 -5.35 3.03
CA PHE A 514 -12.96 -5.89 2.66
C PHE A 514 -13.00 -6.67 1.34
N PHE A 515 -14.05 -7.47 1.14
CA PHE A 515 -14.22 -8.24 -0.09
C PHE A 515 -15.06 -7.55 -1.18
N GLY A 516 -15.44 -6.29 -0.99
CA GLY A 516 -16.29 -5.55 -1.93
C GLY A 516 -17.66 -6.22 -2.13
N GLN A 517 -18.23 -6.81 -1.07
CA GLN A 517 -19.50 -7.53 -1.14
C GLN A 517 -20.66 -6.63 -0.71
N THR A 518 -21.73 -6.65 -1.49
CA THR A 518 -22.96 -5.91 -1.18
C THR A 518 -23.59 -6.40 0.11
N SER A 519 -23.96 -5.47 0.99
CA SER A 519 -24.74 -5.77 2.19
C SER A 519 -26.21 -6.00 1.84
N PRO A 520 -26.82 -7.14 2.21
CA PRO A 520 -28.24 -7.36 1.97
C PRO A 520 -29.18 -6.34 2.65
N GLN A 521 -28.71 -5.67 3.72
CA GLN A 521 -29.47 -4.64 4.42
C GLN A 521 -29.35 -3.25 3.81
N LEU A 522 -28.21 -2.96 3.16
CA LEU A 522 -27.91 -1.64 2.58
C LEU A 522 -28.14 -1.61 1.08
N ASP A 523 -28.29 -2.78 0.44
CA ASP A 523 -28.29 -2.98 -1.02
C ASP A 523 -27.06 -2.33 -1.73
N SER A 524 -26.00 -2.13 -0.96
CA SER A 524 -24.74 -1.51 -1.37
C SER A 524 -23.54 -2.10 -0.62
N VAL A 525 -22.33 -1.79 -1.05
CA VAL A 525 -21.11 -2.11 -0.29
C VAL A 525 -21.08 -1.22 0.96
N PRO A 526 -20.82 -1.77 2.17
CA PRO A 526 -20.83 -0.99 3.41
C PRO A 526 -19.55 -0.17 3.57
N GLY A 527 -19.29 0.81 2.76
CA GLY A 527 -18.09 1.65 2.82
C GLY A 527 -17.67 2.12 1.44
N ASP A 528 -16.70 3.02 1.40
CA ASP A 528 -16.10 3.54 0.19
C ASP A 528 -14.75 2.86 -0.01
N SER A 529 -14.54 2.16 -1.12
CA SER A 529 -13.41 1.28 -1.31
C SER A 529 -12.58 1.60 -2.54
N HIS A 530 -11.26 1.66 -2.35
CA HIS A 530 -10.29 1.96 -3.39
C HIS A 530 -9.27 0.85 -3.48
N SER A 531 -8.85 0.50 -4.68
CA SER A 531 -7.82 -0.52 -4.92
C SER A 531 -6.76 -0.02 -5.88
N ASN A 532 -5.53 -0.50 -5.73
CA ASN A 532 -4.48 -0.28 -6.71
C ASN A 532 -3.71 -1.56 -7.03
N PHE A 533 -3.11 -1.52 -8.20
CA PHE A 533 -2.06 -2.41 -8.62
C PHE A 533 -0.85 -1.56 -9.00
N ASP A 534 0.29 -1.87 -8.44
CA ASP A 534 1.54 -1.20 -8.80
C ASP A 534 2.64 -2.20 -9.15
N TRP A 535 3.59 -1.73 -9.91
CA TRP A 535 4.71 -2.54 -10.35
C TRP A 535 5.94 -1.68 -10.60
N SER A 536 7.12 -2.29 -10.43
CA SER A 536 8.38 -1.73 -10.93
C SER A 536 9.23 -2.84 -11.56
N PHE A 537 9.85 -2.53 -12.68
CA PHE A 537 10.63 -3.48 -13.46
C PHE A 537 11.95 -2.87 -13.90
N ARG A 538 13.04 -3.40 -13.37
CA ARG A 538 14.40 -3.11 -13.83
C ARG A 538 14.72 -3.99 -15.02
N VAL A 539 14.94 -3.38 -16.17
CA VAL A 539 15.12 -4.10 -17.43
C VAL A 539 16.40 -4.95 -17.40
N PRO A 540 16.33 -6.28 -17.62
CA PRO A 540 17.51 -7.14 -17.67
C PRO A 540 18.48 -6.67 -18.77
N LYS A 541 19.79 -6.85 -18.54
CA LYS A 541 20.89 -6.38 -19.43
C LYS A 541 21.03 -4.86 -19.53
N THR A 542 19.98 -4.09 -19.21
CA THR A 542 20.04 -2.62 -19.10
C THR A 542 19.91 -2.18 -17.64
N ARG A 543 20.18 -3.05 -16.70
CA ARG A 543 19.98 -2.85 -15.25
C ARG A 543 20.63 -1.58 -14.69
N ASN A 544 21.64 -1.07 -15.36
CA ASN A 544 22.34 0.13 -14.93
C ASN A 544 21.79 1.41 -15.58
N TYR A 545 20.70 1.34 -16.35
CA TYR A 545 20.17 2.46 -17.11
C TYR A 545 18.68 2.68 -16.95
N LEU A 546 17.85 1.62 -16.85
CA LEU A 546 16.44 1.75 -17.11
C LEU A 546 15.56 0.94 -16.13
N VAL A 547 14.65 1.64 -15.48
CA VAL A 547 13.57 1.07 -14.67
C VAL A 547 12.25 1.61 -15.18
N PHE A 548 11.31 0.73 -15.47
CA PHE A 548 9.90 1.07 -15.70
C PHE A 548 9.11 0.83 -14.43
N TYR A 549 8.12 1.65 -14.16
CA TYR A 549 7.19 1.45 -13.05
C TYR A 549 5.82 2.04 -13.38
N GLY A 550 4.83 1.70 -12.60
CA GLY A 550 3.51 2.26 -12.80
C GLY A 550 2.50 1.83 -11.76
N GLU A 551 1.35 2.49 -11.81
CA GLU A 551 0.18 2.23 -10.98
C GLU A 551 -1.09 2.22 -11.83
N LEU A 552 -2.03 1.38 -11.43
CA LEU A 552 -3.42 1.39 -11.83
C LEU A 552 -4.28 1.51 -10.58
N TYR A 553 -5.34 2.27 -10.63
CA TYR A 553 -6.26 2.48 -9.52
C TYR A 553 -7.70 2.18 -9.96
N ALA A 554 -8.54 1.74 -9.03
CA ALA A 554 -9.97 1.63 -9.23
C ALA A 554 -10.73 2.04 -7.98
N ASP A 555 -11.85 2.69 -8.22
CA ASP A 555 -12.87 3.03 -7.25
C ASP A 555 -13.94 1.93 -7.25
N ASP A 556 -14.35 1.44 -6.07
CA ASP A 556 -15.32 0.38 -5.84
C ASP A 556 -14.97 -1.01 -6.41
N ASP A 557 -14.10 -1.13 -7.39
CA ASP A 557 -13.67 -2.40 -7.94
C ASP A 557 -12.62 -3.07 -7.05
N PHE A 558 -12.70 -4.39 -6.92
CA PHE A 558 -11.71 -5.13 -6.12
C PHE A 558 -10.33 -5.16 -6.77
N VAL A 559 -10.27 -5.10 -8.10
CA VAL A 559 -9.01 -4.99 -8.88
C VAL A 559 -9.15 -3.98 -10.00
N PRO A 560 -8.11 -3.17 -10.24
CA PRO A 560 -8.14 -2.11 -11.25
C PRO A 560 -8.10 -2.60 -12.71
N PHE A 561 -8.16 -3.91 -12.96
CA PHE A 561 -8.15 -4.47 -14.32
C PHE A 561 -9.52 -4.62 -14.96
N GLN A 562 -10.61 -4.40 -14.20
CA GLN A 562 -11.97 -4.66 -14.69
C GLN A 562 -12.44 -3.63 -15.72
N ASN A 563 -11.93 -2.40 -15.67
CA ASN A 563 -12.28 -1.31 -16.61
C ASN A 563 -11.04 -0.47 -17.01
N PRO A 564 -10.03 -1.04 -17.66
CA PRO A 564 -8.76 -0.34 -17.91
C PRO A 564 -8.90 1.06 -18.57
N PRO A 565 -9.83 1.29 -19.54
CA PRO A 565 -9.95 2.59 -20.20
C PRO A 565 -10.53 3.71 -19.32
N LYS A 566 -11.09 3.37 -18.15
CA LYS A 566 -11.80 4.31 -17.26
C LYS A 566 -11.10 4.51 -15.92
N ASN A 567 -10.07 3.73 -15.67
CA ASN A 567 -9.38 3.72 -14.39
C ASN A 567 -8.19 4.69 -14.41
N PRO A 568 -7.96 5.43 -13.32
CA PRO A 568 -6.73 6.18 -13.13
C PRO A 568 -5.49 5.32 -13.33
N PHE A 569 -4.48 5.90 -13.96
CA PHE A 569 -3.20 5.23 -14.19
C PHE A 569 -2.03 6.21 -14.07
N ARG A 570 -0.86 5.69 -13.69
CA ARG A 570 0.38 6.46 -13.57
C ARG A 570 1.57 5.61 -14.02
N PRO A 571 1.99 5.69 -15.29
CA PRO A 571 3.23 5.11 -15.78
C PRO A 571 4.43 6.01 -15.46
N GLY A 572 5.58 5.40 -15.26
CA GLY A 572 6.83 6.11 -15.02
C GLY A 572 8.04 5.39 -15.58
N ILE A 573 9.09 6.16 -15.82
CA ILE A 573 10.40 5.70 -16.31
C ILE A 573 11.48 6.36 -15.45
N TYR A 574 12.47 5.58 -15.03
CA TYR A 574 13.67 6.06 -14.39
C TYR A 574 14.91 5.68 -15.21
N LEU A 575 15.59 6.70 -15.73
CA LEU A 575 16.91 6.60 -16.34
C LEU A 575 17.97 6.93 -15.29
N THR A 576 18.70 5.93 -14.83
CA THR A 576 19.63 6.05 -13.71
C THR A 576 20.87 6.87 -14.01
N ARG A 577 21.20 7.00 -15.30
CA ARG A 577 22.34 7.78 -15.80
C ARG A 577 22.25 8.00 -17.30
N PHE A 578 22.95 9.00 -17.77
CA PHE A 578 23.23 9.20 -19.20
C PHE A 578 24.65 8.73 -19.55
N PRO A 579 24.90 8.19 -20.75
CA PRO A 579 26.24 7.68 -21.15
C PRO A 579 27.38 8.72 -21.01
N TRP A 580 27.05 9.98 -21.31
CA TRP A 580 28.04 11.10 -21.27
C TRP A 580 27.93 11.96 -20.00
N LEU A 581 26.87 11.82 -19.22
CA LEU A 581 26.63 12.53 -17.93
C LEU A 581 26.22 11.55 -16.85
N PRO A 582 27.15 10.74 -16.33
CA PRO A 582 26.83 9.64 -15.44
C PRO A 582 26.26 10.06 -14.06
N LYS A 583 26.46 11.31 -13.68
CA LYS A 583 25.93 11.92 -12.45
C LYS A 583 24.52 12.47 -12.62
N LEU A 584 23.97 12.45 -13.83
CA LEU A 584 22.62 12.91 -14.14
C LEU A 584 21.69 11.70 -14.20
N ASP A 585 20.57 11.77 -13.50
CA ASP A 585 19.45 10.84 -13.65
C ASP A 585 18.17 11.59 -14.02
N LEU A 586 17.21 10.85 -14.55
CA LEU A 586 15.93 11.37 -15.02
C LEU A 586 14.80 10.46 -14.61
N HIS A 587 13.81 11.01 -13.91
CA HIS A 587 12.50 10.42 -13.77
C HIS A 587 11.50 11.14 -14.69
N MET A 588 10.62 10.37 -15.31
CA MET A 588 9.48 10.90 -16.07
C MET A 588 8.24 10.11 -15.66
N GLU A 589 7.17 10.82 -15.34
CA GLU A 589 5.88 10.25 -15.00
C GLU A 589 4.76 10.96 -15.75
N ALA A 590 3.72 10.21 -16.06
CA ALA A 590 2.42 10.77 -16.42
C ALA A 590 1.38 10.21 -15.47
N ALA A 591 0.35 10.97 -15.13
CA ALA A 591 -0.78 10.46 -14.40
C ALA A 591 -2.09 10.98 -15.00
N SER A 592 -3.12 10.14 -14.96
CA SER A 592 -4.46 10.51 -15.38
C SER A 592 -5.48 9.95 -14.38
N THR A 593 -6.34 10.84 -13.89
CA THR A 593 -7.50 10.48 -13.07
C THR A 593 -8.81 10.73 -13.81
N GLN A 594 -8.74 10.97 -15.13
CA GLN A 594 -9.92 11.16 -15.95
C GLN A 594 -10.79 9.89 -15.96
N SER A 595 -12.10 10.10 -15.92
CA SER A 595 -13.09 9.04 -15.95
C SER A 595 -14.32 9.46 -16.76
N SER A 596 -15.29 8.57 -16.94
CA SER A 596 -16.52 8.88 -17.69
C SER A 596 -17.50 9.78 -16.93
N SER A 597 -17.24 10.09 -15.66
CA SER A 597 -18.06 10.98 -14.83
C SER A 597 -17.22 11.67 -13.76
N ALA A 598 -17.49 12.93 -13.52
CA ALA A 598 -16.87 13.71 -12.44
C ALA A 598 -17.20 13.22 -11.02
N LYS A 599 -18.18 12.33 -10.88
CA LYS A 599 -18.58 11.67 -9.63
C LYS A 599 -18.01 10.25 -9.49
N LEU A 600 -17.13 9.83 -10.38
CA LEU A 600 -16.29 8.65 -10.23
C LEU A 600 -14.93 9.09 -9.69
N ASN A 601 -14.15 8.20 -9.17
CA ASN A 601 -12.82 8.41 -8.61
C ASN A 601 -12.79 9.45 -7.47
N PHE A 602 -12.42 8.98 -6.31
CA PHE A 602 -12.22 9.77 -5.09
C PHE A 602 -13.49 10.43 -4.48
N TRP A 603 -14.68 10.27 -5.06
CA TRP A 603 -15.93 10.78 -4.52
C TRP A 603 -16.92 9.64 -4.23
N ASN A 604 -17.66 9.76 -3.13
CA ASN A 604 -18.65 8.78 -2.73
C ASN A 604 -19.93 9.46 -2.23
N SER A 605 -21.10 8.94 -2.60
CA SER A 605 -22.40 9.51 -2.24
C SER A 605 -22.70 9.47 -0.73
N THR A 606 -22.06 8.57 0.00
CA THR A 606 -22.19 8.45 1.46
C THR A 606 -21.13 9.30 2.16
N TYR A 607 -19.86 9.19 1.75
CA TYR A 607 -18.72 9.95 2.28
C TYR A 607 -18.42 11.13 1.37
N ARG A 608 -19.29 12.16 1.40
CA ARG A 608 -19.28 13.28 0.42
C ARG A 608 -18.04 14.17 0.48
N ASP A 609 -17.33 14.17 1.61
CA ASP A 609 -16.01 14.81 1.71
C ASP A 609 -14.93 14.08 0.89
N GLY A 610 -15.30 12.95 0.27
CA GLY A 610 -14.47 12.15 -0.62
C GLY A 610 -13.29 11.46 0.05
N TYR A 611 -12.35 10.99 -0.76
CA TYR A 611 -11.14 10.29 -0.30
C TYR A 611 -10.09 11.29 0.19
N THR A 612 -10.39 11.97 1.30
CA THR A 612 -9.58 13.08 1.84
C THR A 612 -9.27 12.91 3.33
N SER A 613 -8.32 13.70 3.82
CA SER A 613 -8.11 13.97 5.24
C SER A 613 -7.74 15.44 5.43
N ASN A 614 -8.45 16.16 6.30
CA ASN A 614 -8.33 17.61 6.47
C ASN A 614 -8.42 18.39 5.14
N GLY A 615 -9.27 17.94 4.20
CA GLY A 615 -9.46 18.56 2.89
C GLY A 615 -8.38 18.26 1.86
N ASN A 616 -7.30 17.54 2.22
CA ASN A 616 -6.28 17.10 1.28
C ASN A 616 -6.60 15.71 0.73
N LEU A 617 -6.44 15.52 -0.57
CA LEU A 617 -6.62 14.24 -1.23
C LEU A 617 -5.58 13.23 -0.75
N ILE A 618 -6.03 12.04 -0.37
CA ILE A 618 -5.15 10.94 0.09
C ILE A 618 -4.34 10.38 -1.07
N GLY A 619 -4.94 10.33 -2.26
CA GLY A 619 -4.32 9.84 -3.50
C GLY A 619 -3.46 10.89 -4.22
N ASN A 620 -3.42 10.81 -5.55
CA ASN A 620 -2.57 11.64 -6.40
C ASN A 620 -3.04 13.10 -6.46
N THR A 621 -2.11 14.02 -6.30
CA THR A 621 -2.34 15.47 -6.28
C THR A 621 -2.80 16.08 -7.61
N VAL A 622 -2.79 15.32 -8.69
CA VAL A 622 -3.43 15.74 -9.95
C VAL A 622 -4.94 15.98 -9.76
N GLY A 623 -5.50 15.47 -8.67
CA GLY A 623 -6.88 15.71 -8.27
C GLY A 623 -7.90 14.88 -9.05
N ARG A 624 -9.15 15.34 -9.03
CA ARG A 624 -10.27 14.70 -9.75
C ARG A 624 -10.26 15.14 -11.21
N MET A 625 -10.42 14.17 -12.14
CA MET A 625 -10.52 14.42 -13.59
C MET A 625 -9.33 15.18 -14.17
N GLY A 626 -8.14 14.99 -13.59
CA GLY A 626 -6.90 15.65 -14.00
C GLY A 626 -5.98 14.77 -14.81
N GLN A 627 -5.02 15.41 -15.46
CA GLN A 627 -3.88 14.79 -16.13
C GLN A 627 -2.62 15.57 -15.78
N THR A 628 -1.51 14.87 -15.62
CA THR A 628 -0.20 15.50 -15.43
C THR A 628 0.88 14.75 -16.17
N ILE A 629 1.90 15.51 -16.61
CA ILE A 629 3.18 14.97 -17.04
C ILE A 629 4.23 15.70 -16.21
N GLN A 630 5.13 14.94 -15.60
CA GLN A 630 6.18 15.49 -14.76
C GLN A 630 7.52 14.83 -15.05
N CYS A 631 8.59 15.64 -15.05
CA CYS A 631 9.97 15.20 -15.23
C CYS A 631 10.83 15.76 -14.12
N TRP A 632 11.76 14.96 -13.60
CA TRP A 632 12.77 15.36 -12.62
C TRP A 632 14.14 15.00 -13.14
N LEU A 633 15.01 15.98 -13.25
CA LEU A 633 16.42 15.85 -13.59
C LEU A 633 17.24 16.07 -12.33
N ASN A 634 17.93 15.05 -11.85
CA ASN A 634 18.78 15.12 -10.66
C ASN A 634 20.25 15.05 -11.06
N TYR A 635 21.03 16.04 -10.67
CA TYR A 635 22.48 16.05 -10.84
C TYR A 635 23.17 15.85 -9.49
N TRP A 636 23.88 14.74 -9.37
CA TRP A 636 24.62 14.34 -8.17
C TRP A 636 26.04 14.92 -8.21
N ILE A 637 26.23 16.14 -7.69
CA ILE A 637 27.56 16.72 -7.52
C ILE A 637 28.40 15.81 -6.63
N SER A 638 27.80 15.37 -5.51
CA SER A 638 28.32 14.34 -4.59
C SER A 638 27.17 13.63 -3.88
N SER A 639 27.43 12.61 -3.08
CA SER A 639 26.43 11.97 -2.25
C SER A 639 25.74 12.92 -1.23
N ARG A 640 26.31 14.10 -0.97
CA ARG A 640 25.81 15.13 -0.02
C ARG A 640 25.40 16.44 -0.69
N ASN A 641 25.51 16.54 -1.99
CA ASN A 641 25.21 17.75 -2.74
C ASN A 641 24.51 17.37 -4.04
N THR A 642 23.24 17.71 -4.15
CA THR A 642 22.41 17.39 -5.32
C THR A 642 21.62 18.59 -5.77
N ILE A 643 21.47 18.75 -7.07
CA ILE A 643 20.62 19.73 -7.72
C ILE A 643 19.55 18.97 -8.48
N GLU A 644 18.30 19.35 -8.27
CA GLU A 644 17.13 18.80 -8.96
C GLU A 644 16.46 19.92 -9.74
N PHE A 645 16.18 19.67 -11.00
CA PHE A 645 15.30 20.51 -11.80
C PHE A 645 14.08 19.69 -12.20
N SER A 646 12.87 20.20 -11.96
CA SER A 646 11.65 19.51 -12.39
C SER A 646 10.70 20.44 -13.14
N ILE A 647 9.97 19.80 -14.07
CA ILE A 647 8.90 20.44 -14.85
C ILE A 647 7.66 19.59 -14.67
N ARG A 648 6.53 20.24 -14.38
CA ARG A 648 5.23 19.61 -14.29
C ARG A 648 4.22 20.39 -15.13
N HIS A 649 3.43 19.67 -15.93
CA HIS A 649 2.30 20.22 -16.66
C HIS A 649 1.03 19.54 -16.21
N ASN A 650 0.07 20.34 -15.72
CA ASN A 650 -1.19 19.87 -15.19
C ASN A 650 -2.35 20.38 -16.03
N MET A 651 -3.34 19.52 -16.24
CA MET A 651 -4.60 19.84 -16.91
C MET A 651 -5.76 19.23 -16.14
N VAL A 652 -6.87 19.93 -16.02
CA VAL A 652 -8.13 19.41 -15.48
C VAL A 652 -9.21 19.55 -16.53
N SER A 653 -10.01 18.50 -16.68
CA SER A 653 -11.07 18.41 -17.68
C SER A 653 -12.12 19.50 -17.52
N HIS A 654 -12.62 20.03 -18.64
CA HIS A 654 -13.78 20.92 -18.68
C HIS A 654 -15.08 20.27 -18.15
N ASP A 655 -15.15 18.94 -18.16
CA ASP A 655 -16.28 18.20 -17.57
C ASP A 655 -16.29 18.30 -16.04
N PHE A 656 -15.14 18.54 -15.44
CA PHE A 656 -15.02 18.78 -14.00
C PHE A 656 -15.04 20.25 -13.65
N ILE A 657 -14.10 21.03 -14.17
CA ILE A 657 -14.04 22.49 -13.97
C ILE A 657 -14.62 23.20 -15.20
N PRO A 658 -15.64 24.04 -15.07
CA PRO A 658 -16.15 24.82 -16.19
C PRO A 658 -15.04 25.59 -16.90
N GLY A 659 -14.88 25.33 -18.20
CA GLY A 659 -13.78 25.89 -19.00
C GLY A 659 -12.45 25.20 -18.88
N GLY A 660 -12.34 24.17 -18.05
CA GLY A 660 -11.10 23.45 -17.79
C GLY A 660 -10.10 24.28 -16.95
N ALA A 661 -8.97 23.66 -16.61
CA ALA A 661 -7.84 24.34 -15.98
C ALA A 661 -6.52 23.78 -16.52
N ALA A 662 -5.51 24.64 -16.65
CA ALA A 662 -4.16 24.23 -17.04
C ALA A 662 -3.11 25.12 -16.37
N TRP A 663 -2.05 24.49 -15.84
CA TRP A 663 -0.90 25.19 -15.28
C TRP A 663 0.39 24.41 -15.47
N GLN A 664 1.51 25.14 -15.42
CA GLN A 664 2.85 24.60 -15.56
C GLN A 664 3.71 25.03 -14.39
N ASP A 665 4.48 24.10 -13.86
CA ASP A 665 5.40 24.33 -12.74
C ASP A 665 6.84 24.04 -13.18
N TYR A 666 7.75 24.88 -12.71
CA TYR A 666 9.19 24.73 -12.87
C TYR A 666 9.81 24.84 -11.48
N THR A 667 10.51 23.79 -11.05
CA THR A 667 11.13 23.79 -9.73
C THR A 667 12.64 23.54 -9.86
N LEU A 668 13.43 24.36 -9.20
CA LEU A 668 14.85 24.15 -8.97
C LEU A 668 15.06 23.95 -7.48
N ARG A 669 15.62 22.80 -7.12
CA ARG A 669 15.93 22.43 -5.74
C ARG A 669 17.41 22.13 -5.59
N HIS A 670 18.01 22.58 -4.51
CA HIS A 670 19.38 22.29 -4.12
C HIS A 670 19.41 21.75 -2.71
N ASP A 671 19.95 20.54 -2.55
CA ASP A 671 20.15 19.88 -1.26
C ASP A 671 21.64 19.78 -0.99
N LEU A 672 22.12 20.45 0.05
CA LEU A 672 23.52 20.45 0.50
C LEU A 672 23.61 20.02 1.96
N GLU A 673 24.45 19.04 2.25
CA GLU A 673 24.73 18.59 3.61
C GLU A 673 26.24 18.60 3.86
N SER A 674 26.61 19.21 4.97
CA SER A 674 28.00 19.23 5.41
C SER A 674 28.41 17.89 6.07
N ARG A 675 29.72 17.67 6.23
CA ARG A 675 30.24 16.52 7.01
C ARG A 675 29.89 16.59 8.49
N SER A 676 29.55 17.77 9.01
CA SER A 676 29.11 17.97 10.41
C SER A 676 27.63 17.68 10.64
N GLY A 677 26.85 17.37 9.59
CA GLY A 677 25.41 17.11 9.68
C GLY A 677 24.54 18.35 9.52
N VAL A 678 25.12 19.53 9.37
CA VAL A 678 24.35 20.74 9.01
C VAL A 678 23.95 20.64 7.55
N TYR A 679 22.67 20.88 7.24
CA TYR A 679 22.17 20.88 5.87
C TYR A 679 21.45 22.17 5.53
N LEU A 680 21.50 22.46 4.24
CA LEU A 680 20.77 23.54 3.59
C LEU A 680 19.96 22.94 2.43
N ARG A 681 18.65 23.16 2.41
CA ARG A 681 17.78 22.89 1.27
C ARG A 681 17.22 24.21 0.77
N SER A 682 17.38 24.47 -0.50
CA SER A 682 16.79 25.65 -1.14
C SER A 682 15.93 25.23 -2.32
N GLN A 683 14.83 25.93 -2.51
CA GLN A 683 13.88 25.64 -3.59
C GLN A 683 13.38 26.96 -4.19
N LEU A 684 13.42 27.04 -5.51
CA LEU A 684 12.71 28.03 -6.30
C LEU A 684 11.66 27.30 -7.12
N HIS A 685 10.40 27.70 -6.97
CA HIS A 685 9.28 27.11 -7.69
C HIS A 685 8.51 28.23 -8.38
N PHE A 686 8.45 28.16 -9.70
CA PHE A 686 7.67 29.06 -10.53
C PHE A 686 6.47 28.29 -11.11
N GLU A 687 5.27 28.82 -10.89
CA GLU A 687 4.01 28.30 -11.38
C GLU A 687 3.36 29.29 -12.32
N HIS A 688 2.96 28.84 -13.49
CA HIS A 688 2.20 29.63 -14.46
C HIS A 688 0.85 28.98 -14.72
N ILE A 689 -0.22 29.61 -14.26
CA ILE A 689 -1.61 29.20 -14.44
C ILE A 689 -2.12 29.87 -15.72
N SER A 690 -2.15 29.12 -16.81
CA SER A 690 -2.50 29.64 -18.15
C SER A 690 -4.00 29.78 -18.35
N SER A 691 -4.81 28.88 -17.77
CA SER A 691 -6.27 28.93 -17.80
C SER A 691 -6.88 28.38 -16.52
N TYR A 692 -7.79 29.10 -15.92
CA TYR A 692 -8.52 28.65 -14.72
C TYR A 692 -9.71 29.59 -14.45
N SER A 693 -10.72 29.55 -15.34
CA SER A 693 -11.81 30.53 -15.41
C SER A 693 -12.62 30.69 -14.11
N ILE A 694 -12.75 29.62 -13.30
CA ILE A 694 -13.48 29.67 -12.03
C ILE A 694 -12.73 30.42 -10.93
N LEU A 695 -11.37 30.48 -11.01
CA LEU A 695 -10.53 31.15 -10.04
C LEU A 695 -10.07 32.53 -10.51
N PHE A 696 -9.74 32.67 -11.80
CA PHE A 696 -9.03 33.84 -12.34
C PHE A 696 -9.62 34.26 -13.69
N SER A 697 -9.75 35.55 -13.90
CA SER A 697 -10.20 36.13 -15.17
C SER A 697 -9.09 36.25 -16.22
N SER A 698 -7.83 36.09 -15.81
CA SER A 698 -6.64 36.16 -16.67
C SER A 698 -5.57 35.19 -16.17
N PRO A 699 -4.59 34.81 -17.01
CA PRO A 699 -3.45 34.02 -16.58
C PRO A 699 -2.75 34.61 -15.35
N GLN A 700 -2.29 33.76 -14.46
CA GLN A 700 -1.61 34.13 -13.23
C GLN A 700 -0.23 33.49 -13.16
N SER A 701 0.66 34.09 -12.41
CA SER A 701 1.97 33.50 -12.11
C SER A 701 2.29 33.62 -10.63
N ASN A 702 3.01 32.63 -10.13
CA ASN A 702 3.41 32.53 -8.74
C ASN A 702 4.90 32.15 -8.67
N LEU A 703 5.64 32.82 -7.81
CA LEU A 703 7.00 32.43 -7.46
C LEU A 703 7.05 32.10 -5.97
N THR A 704 7.47 30.90 -5.67
CA THR A 704 7.73 30.43 -4.30
C THR A 704 9.24 30.24 -4.13
N ALA A 705 9.79 30.92 -3.12
CA ALA A 705 11.15 30.70 -2.66
C ALA A 705 11.12 30.07 -1.28
N ALA A 706 11.78 28.93 -1.11
CA ALA A 706 11.88 28.24 0.16
C ALA A 706 13.34 27.97 0.53
N VAL A 707 13.65 28.12 1.82
CA VAL A 707 14.93 27.78 2.41
C VAL A 707 14.69 27.02 3.69
N GLU A 708 15.31 25.85 3.81
CA GLU A 708 15.33 25.03 5.03
C GLU A 708 16.76 24.87 5.48
N VAL A 709 17.01 25.18 6.74
CA VAL A 709 18.29 24.94 7.41
C VAL A 709 18.04 23.99 8.57
N GLY A 710 18.88 23.01 8.71
CA GLY A 710 18.73 22.07 9.79
C GLY A 710 20.01 21.32 10.11
N PHE A 711 19.89 20.46 11.10
CA PHE A 711 20.94 19.58 11.56
C PHE A 711 20.41 18.16 11.61
N VAL A 712 21.18 17.23 11.04
CA VAL A 712 20.96 15.77 11.13
C VAL A 712 22.14 15.19 11.91
N ARG A 713 21.87 14.35 12.89
CA ARG A 713 22.92 13.71 13.66
C ARG A 713 23.70 12.73 12.80
N LEU A 714 25.01 12.93 12.69
CA LEU A 714 25.93 11.94 12.17
C LEU A 714 26.25 10.92 13.29
N HIS A 715 25.96 9.65 13.06
CA HIS A 715 26.49 8.59 13.91
C HIS A 715 27.98 8.45 13.63
N SER A 716 28.81 9.10 14.46
CA SER A 716 30.25 8.85 14.39
C SER A 716 30.52 7.46 14.98
N ARG A 717 31.22 6.60 14.22
CA ARG A 717 31.90 5.45 14.83
C ARG A 717 32.87 6.00 15.90
N ARG A 718 32.56 5.79 17.15
CA ARG A 718 33.55 5.78 18.24
C ARG A 718 33.93 4.35 18.56
#